data_93aa883c0d8ea8d080dcb01c0bcad5b8
#
_entry.id   93aa883c0d8ea8d080dcb01c0bcad5b8
#
_cell.length_a   1.000
_cell.length_b   1.000
_cell.length_c   1.000
_cell.angle_alpha   90.00
_cell.angle_beta   90.00
_cell.angle_gamma   90.00
#
_symmetry.space_group_name_H-M   'P 1'
#
loop_
_entity.id
_entity.type
_entity.pdbx_description
1 polymer ?
#
loop_
_entity_poly.entity_id
_entity_poly.type
_entity_poly.pdbx_seq_one_letter_code
_entity_poly.pdbx_strand_id
1 'polypeptide(L)'
;GWDCHGLPIELKVEQQRGSGRSDASLLDFRRACREYADRFVALQREDFKRLGVLGDWAHPYLTMDFGYQAAIVRALGAFVARGLIYKGKKPVYWCLRDRTALAEAEVEYAPHQSPSIFVEFAAAPGGAEALVAGVPALAGRALSTVIWTTTPWTIPANLAIAFHPDFTYAAYEVDGRAVILAERLAESVAAKTGRTLGPAIATFPGAALEGVRFRHPLYDRDSPGVLADYVTLEQGTGAVHTAPGHGADDYRTGVKYGLDVYAPIGTDGRFLPDVGIVGGLPVFDANPVVVDALSAAGVLWGAETIDHSYPHCWRCHQPLIFLATSQWFIAMDDLREPATEACADVAWTPAWGRERMQAMVSTRPDWCISRQRAWGVPIPAVSCRACGTSSLTTEIVERTARVFETAGADAWYEQDVAAFLPEGFRCPSCGGTAFDRERDIVDVWFDSGSSHEAVLAARPELAWPADLYLEGTDQYRGWFQSSLLVGLGTRGCAPYRGVLTHGFFIDEDGRKMSKSQGNTIAPQALIAQHGADVLRLWVAMVDARDEMRISREILARTVEAYRKIRNTARYLLANLYDFDPARDRVAVEALPEVDRFALARFARMAADVRRGYDAYDFQAVFQAVNEFVTVDLSAFYLDVSKDRLYTFAADSPARRAAQTVQYLVADGLARLLAPVLSVTADEIWEHLPGARDASVHLAEFPQVPEAWRDEALEDRWRRLLQIRSRVNAALEAARQHKTIGNALSAHVRVAAGGADRELLTQYADDLPMLFITSSVDVGASTGEDPDVRVTPARGVKCARCWRYVDAVATEDDLEGLCDRCVDAVGGRRAARI
;
A
#
# COMPACT_ATOMS: atom_id res chain seq x y z
N GLY A 1 -8.28 2.26 13.77
CA GLY A 1 -9.33 1.24 13.81
C GLY A 1 -8.89 -0.11 13.27
N TRP A 2 -9.75 -1.12 13.42
CA TRP A 2 -9.44 -2.49 13.03
C TRP A 2 -10.61 -3.16 12.35
N ASP A 3 -10.28 -3.92 11.29
CA ASP A 3 -11.16 -4.94 10.74
C ASP A 3 -11.05 -6.21 11.58
N CYS A 4 -12.17 -6.58 12.21
CA CYS A 4 -12.20 -7.61 13.23
C CYS A 4 -12.93 -8.90 12.79
N HIS A 5 -13.46 -8.97 11.57
CA HIS A 5 -14.21 -10.09 11.04
C HIS A 5 -13.42 -10.95 10.05
N GLY A 6 -13.99 -12.07 9.67
CA GLY A 6 -13.58 -12.85 8.51
C GLY A 6 -12.74 -14.08 8.77
N LEU A 7 -12.40 -14.73 7.67
CA LEU A 7 -11.73 -16.01 7.58
C LEU A 7 -10.39 -16.13 8.36
N PRO A 8 -9.53 -15.09 8.42
CA PRO A 8 -8.26 -15.22 9.15
C PRO A 8 -8.42 -15.53 10.63
N ILE A 9 -9.43 -14.92 11.27
CA ILE A 9 -9.73 -15.11 12.69
C ILE A 9 -10.40 -16.47 12.88
N GLU A 10 -11.40 -16.81 12.05
CA GLU A 10 -12.09 -18.10 12.10
C GLU A 10 -11.12 -19.27 12.04
N LEU A 11 -10.23 -19.29 11.05
CA LEU A 11 -9.26 -20.38 10.87
C LEU A 11 -8.35 -20.56 12.09
N LYS A 12 -7.94 -19.47 12.72
CA LYS A 12 -7.11 -19.54 13.94
C LYS A 12 -7.88 -20.09 15.12
N VAL A 13 -9.13 -19.68 15.29
CA VAL A 13 -10.01 -20.20 16.36
C VAL A 13 -10.36 -21.68 16.09
N GLU A 14 -10.66 -22.05 14.83
CA GLU A 14 -10.87 -23.44 14.43
C GLU A 14 -9.65 -24.34 14.75
N GLN A 15 -8.45 -23.88 14.41
CA GLN A 15 -7.19 -24.59 14.72
C GLN A 15 -6.99 -24.80 16.23
N GLN A 16 -7.39 -23.83 17.06
CA GLN A 16 -7.26 -23.91 18.51
C GLN A 16 -8.30 -24.81 19.16
N ARG A 17 -9.51 -24.90 18.61
CA ARG A 17 -10.65 -25.65 19.19
C ARG A 17 -10.85 -27.05 18.62
N GLY A 18 -10.22 -27.39 17.48
CA GLY A 18 -10.50 -28.63 16.76
C GLY A 18 -11.77 -28.55 15.90
N SER A 19 -11.88 -29.43 14.88
CA SER A 19 -12.97 -29.43 13.91
C SER A 19 -14.27 -29.99 14.51
N GLY A 20 -15.20 -29.12 14.88
CA GLY A 20 -16.55 -29.51 15.31
C GLY A 20 -17.53 -28.35 15.23
N ARG A 21 -18.03 -28.06 14.02
CA ARG A 21 -19.14 -27.13 13.86
C ARG A 21 -20.49 -27.86 14.09
N SER A 22 -21.04 -27.75 15.28
CA SER A 22 -22.46 -28.00 15.52
C SER A 22 -23.20 -26.68 15.67
N ASP A 23 -24.46 -26.58 15.24
CA ASP A 23 -25.30 -25.38 15.38
C ASP A 23 -25.41 -24.91 16.86
N ALA A 24 -25.37 -25.83 17.82
CA ALA A 24 -25.34 -25.51 19.25
C ALA A 24 -24.05 -24.80 19.72
N SER A 25 -22.95 -24.87 18.96
CA SER A 25 -21.68 -24.22 19.26
C SER A 25 -21.41 -22.95 18.47
N LEU A 26 -22.31 -22.52 17.58
CA LEU A 26 -22.09 -21.35 16.69
C LEU A 26 -21.84 -20.07 17.47
N LEU A 27 -22.66 -19.77 18.47
CA LEU A 27 -22.51 -18.57 19.30
C LEU A 27 -21.24 -18.61 20.14
N ASP A 28 -20.88 -19.79 20.68
CA ASP A 28 -19.62 -19.95 21.41
C ASP A 28 -18.41 -19.80 20.50
N PHE A 29 -18.54 -20.22 19.24
CA PHE A 29 -17.50 -20.01 18.23
C PHE A 29 -17.35 -18.51 17.89
N ARG A 30 -18.47 -17.79 17.70
CA ARG A 30 -18.45 -16.35 17.44
C ARG A 30 -17.86 -15.56 18.61
N ARG A 31 -18.22 -15.91 19.86
CA ARG A 31 -17.63 -15.31 21.07
C ARG A 31 -16.11 -15.53 21.12
N ALA A 32 -15.64 -16.73 20.80
CA ALA A 32 -14.20 -17.00 20.75
C ALA A 32 -13.47 -16.22 19.64
N CYS A 33 -14.12 -16.00 18.50
CA CYS A 33 -13.57 -15.13 17.45
C CYS A 33 -13.46 -13.68 17.93
N ARG A 34 -14.46 -13.17 18.65
CA ARG A 34 -14.43 -11.84 19.27
C ARG A 34 -13.29 -11.71 20.27
N GLU A 35 -13.18 -12.66 21.20
CA GLU A 35 -12.09 -12.68 22.20
C GLU A 35 -10.70 -12.73 21.55
N TYR A 36 -10.57 -13.50 20.47
CA TYR A 36 -9.34 -13.55 19.67
C TYR A 36 -9.02 -12.19 19.05
N ALA A 37 -10.00 -11.54 18.43
CA ALA A 37 -9.84 -10.22 17.83
C ALA A 37 -9.46 -9.17 18.89
N ASP A 38 -10.17 -9.11 20.02
CA ASP A 38 -9.89 -8.19 21.14
C ASP A 38 -8.45 -8.29 21.64
N ARG A 39 -7.95 -9.52 21.78
CA ARG A 39 -6.56 -9.75 22.18
C ARG A 39 -5.56 -9.15 21.21
N PHE A 40 -5.78 -9.31 19.91
CA PHE A 40 -4.88 -8.76 18.90
C PHE A 40 -5.03 -7.24 18.73
N VAL A 41 -6.23 -6.70 18.90
CA VAL A 41 -6.45 -5.24 18.96
C VAL A 41 -5.63 -4.64 20.11
N ALA A 42 -5.67 -5.24 21.31
CA ALA A 42 -4.90 -4.78 22.44
C ALA A 42 -3.37 -4.81 22.18
N LEU A 43 -2.87 -5.93 21.62
CA LEU A 43 -1.46 -6.10 21.29
C LEU A 43 -1.00 -5.06 20.25
N GLN A 44 -1.71 -4.96 19.14
CA GLN A 44 -1.35 -4.06 18.04
C GLN A 44 -1.48 -2.58 18.44
N ARG A 45 -2.44 -2.23 19.31
CA ARG A 45 -2.56 -0.89 19.88
C ARG A 45 -1.27 -0.45 20.56
N GLU A 46 -0.69 -1.30 21.40
CA GLU A 46 0.57 -0.99 22.09
C GLU A 46 1.76 -0.94 21.11
N ASP A 47 1.78 -1.78 20.10
CA ASP A 47 2.79 -1.74 19.04
C ASP A 47 2.73 -0.42 18.24
N PHE A 48 1.54 0.02 17.84
CA PHE A 48 1.35 1.29 17.14
C PHE A 48 1.70 2.50 18.01
N LYS A 49 1.31 2.51 19.28
CA LYS A 49 1.73 3.56 20.22
C LYS A 49 3.25 3.60 20.34
N ARG A 50 3.89 2.43 20.43
CA ARG A 50 5.35 2.33 20.52
C ARG A 50 6.05 2.81 19.25
N LEU A 51 5.41 2.70 18.09
CA LEU A 51 5.87 3.26 16.82
C LEU A 51 5.71 4.78 16.74
N GLY A 52 5.06 5.43 17.72
CA GLY A 52 4.81 6.86 17.69
C GLY A 52 3.64 7.27 16.78
N VAL A 53 2.70 6.36 16.52
CA VAL A 53 1.47 6.70 15.79
C VAL A 53 0.49 7.39 16.74
N LEU A 54 0.08 8.60 16.38
CA LEU A 54 -0.90 9.38 17.14
C LEU A 54 -2.32 9.03 16.70
N GLY A 55 -3.25 8.99 17.65
CA GLY A 55 -4.67 8.70 17.40
C GLY A 55 -5.46 8.63 18.71
N ASP A 56 -6.79 8.56 18.61
CA ASP A 56 -7.66 8.31 19.75
C ASP A 56 -7.64 6.81 20.11
N TRP A 57 -6.61 6.40 20.82
CA TRP A 57 -6.39 5.02 21.24
C TRP A 57 -7.37 4.54 22.30
N ALA A 58 -8.06 5.45 22.97
CA ALA A 58 -9.10 5.13 23.97
C ALA A 58 -10.41 4.71 23.27
N HIS A 59 -10.71 5.30 22.12
CA HIS A 59 -11.96 5.08 21.39
C HIS A 59 -11.71 4.72 19.92
N PRO A 60 -10.95 3.64 19.62
CA PRO A 60 -10.78 3.19 18.24
C PRO A 60 -12.12 2.75 17.68
N TYR A 61 -12.25 2.70 16.35
CA TYR A 61 -13.35 1.94 15.76
C TYR A 61 -12.95 0.47 15.58
N LEU A 62 -13.92 -0.42 15.78
CA LEU A 62 -13.78 -1.86 15.52
C LEU A 62 -14.97 -2.29 14.66
N THR A 63 -14.75 -2.99 13.57
CA THR A 63 -15.88 -3.45 12.71
C THR A 63 -16.82 -4.39 13.45
N MET A 64 -16.38 -4.97 14.57
CA MET A 64 -17.19 -5.81 15.45
C MET A 64 -17.95 -5.04 16.54
N ASP A 65 -17.83 -3.70 16.62
CA ASP A 65 -18.63 -2.89 17.53
C ASP A 65 -20.09 -2.87 17.06
N PHE A 66 -21.02 -2.87 18.00
CA PHE A 66 -22.45 -2.99 17.71
C PHE A 66 -22.96 -1.86 16.81
N GLY A 67 -22.56 -0.62 17.10
CA GLY A 67 -22.86 0.53 16.24
C GLY A 67 -22.28 0.41 14.84
N TYR A 68 -21.08 -0.11 14.71
CA TYR A 68 -20.45 -0.35 13.41
C TYR A 68 -21.19 -1.45 12.62
N GLN A 69 -21.52 -2.56 13.28
CA GLN A 69 -22.31 -3.65 12.66
C GLN A 69 -23.67 -3.16 12.16
N ALA A 70 -24.32 -2.29 12.93
CA ALA A 70 -25.58 -1.65 12.51
C ALA A 70 -25.38 -0.73 11.29
N ALA A 71 -24.28 0.01 11.25
CA ALA A 71 -23.93 0.88 10.11
C ALA A 71 -23.66 0.07 8.82
N ILE A 72 -22.98 -1.09 8.92
CA ILE A 72 -22.81 -2.03 7.79
C ILE A 72 -24.17 -2.45 7.24
N VAL A 73 -25.10 -2.85 8.12
CA VAL A 73 -26.44 -3.27 7.72
C VAL A 73 -27.19 -2.12 7.06
N ARG A 74 -27.11 -0.88 7.58
CA ARG A 74 -27.74 0.30 6.96
C ARG A 74 -27.11 0.66 5.62
N ALA A 75 -25.79 0.58 5.49
CA ALA A 75 -25.11 0.77 4.21
C ALA A 75 -25.63 -0.23 3.16
N LEU A 76 -25.77 -1.51 3.54
CA LEU A 76 -26.39 -2.52 2.68
C LEU A 76 -27.83 -2.14 2.32
N GLY A 77 -28.59 -1.57 3.27
CA GLY A 77 -29.95 -1.07 3.05
C GLY A 77 -30.06 0.02 2.00
N ALA A 78 -29.04 0.88 1.85
CA ALA A 78 -29.00 1.88 0.80
C ALA A 78 -28.96 1.24 -0.60
N PHE A 79 -28.19 0.16 -0.77
CA PHE A 79 -28.17 -0.61 -2.01
C PHE A 79 -29.49 -1.33 -2.27
N VAL A 80 -30.13 -1.88 -1.20
CA VAL A 80 -31.47 -2.48 -1.29
C VAL A 80 -32.51 -1.46 -1.77
N ALA A 81 -32.50 -0.24 -1.20
CA ALA A 81 -33.41 0.83 -1.57
C ALA A 81 -33.27 1.25 -3.04
N ARG A 82 -32.08 1.13 -3.62
CA ARG A 82 -31.81 1.40 -5.03
C ARG A 82 -32.05 0.21 -5.95
N GLY A 83 -32.45 -0.95 -5.42
CA GLY A 83 -32.66 -2.17 -6.22
C GLY A 83 -31.36 -2.80 -6.76
N LEU A 84 -30.20 -2.45 -6.20
CA LEU A 84 -28.89 -2.93 -6.66
C LEU A 84 -28.51 -4.30 -6.11
N ILE A 85 -29.25 -4.85 -5.14
CA ILE A 85 -28.99 -6.16 -4.55
C ILE A 85 -29.94 -7.21 -5.10
N TYR A 86 -29.39 -8.32 -5.52
CA TYR A 86 -30.18 -9.47 -5.98
C TYR A 86 -29.55 -10.78 -5.53
N LYS A 87 -30.35 -11.85 -5.47
CA LYS A 87 -29.89 -13.21 -5.26
C LYS A 87 -29.89 -13.94 -6.60
N GLY A 88 -28.77 -14.57 -6.95
CA GLY A 88 -28.60 -15.22 -8.24
C GLY A 88 -27.64 -16.40 -8.18
N LYS A 89 -27.69 -17.27 -9.20
CA LYS A 89 -26.77 -18.40 -9.39
C LYS A 89 -25.80 -18.03 -10.50
N LYS A 90 -24.56 -17.64 -10.12
CA LYS A 90 -23.47 -17.29 -11.03
C LYS A 90 -22.18 -17.98 -10.61
N PRO A 91 -21.27 -18.29 -11.56
CA PRO A 91 -19.93 -18.78 -11.21
C PRO A 91 -19.16 -17.73 -10.40
N VAL A 92 -18.67 -18.16 -9.25
CA VAL A 92 -17.80 -17.36 -8.37
C VAL A 92 -16.52 -18.16 -8.09
N TYR A 93 -15.44 -17.49 -7.70
CA TYR A 93 -14.29 -18.19 -7.15
C TYR A 93 -14.71 -18.92 -5.87
N TRP A 94 -14.46 -20.23 -5.84
CA TRP A 94 -14.86 -21.09 -4.74
C TRP A 94 -13.65 -21.82 -4.14
N CYS A 95 -13.43 -21.66 -2.84
CA CYS A 95 -12.41 -22.39 -2.12
C CYS A 95 -12.98 -23.73 -1.64
N LEU A 96 -12.46 -24.83 -2.15
CA LEU A 96 -12.91 -26.19 -1.79
C LEU A 96 -12.61 -26.56 -0.34
N ARG A 97 -11.46 -26.09 0.18
CA ARG A 97 -11.02 -26.34 1.55
C ARG A 97 -11.83 -25.51 2.54
N ASP A 98 -11.96 -24.20 2.29
CA ASP A 98 -12.63 -23.30 3.21
C ASP A 98 -14.15 -23.25 2.96
N ARG A 99 -14.65 -23.86 1.86
CA ARG A 99 -16.05 -23.99 1.46
C ARG A 99 -16.79 -22.66 1.46
N THR A 100 -16.22 -21.68 0.79
CA THR A 100 -16.78 -20.34 0.69
C THR A 100 -16.45 -19.69 -0.66
N ALA A 101 -17.32 -18.76 -1.08
CA ALA A 101 -17.04 -17.84 -2.16
C ALA A 101 -15.92 -16.86 -1.76
N LEU A 102 -15.11 -16.43 -2.72
CA LEU A 102 -14.04 -15.47 -2.56
C LEU A 102 -14.27 -14.25 -3.46
N ALA A 103 -13.90 -13.06 -2.97
CA ALA A 103 -13.76 -11.88 -3.79
C ALA A 103 -12.49 -11.95 -4.65
N GLU A 104 -12.39 -11.14 -5.71
CA GLU A 104 -11.20 -11.06 -6.56
C GLU A 104 -9.93 -10.68 -5.75
N ALA A 105 -10.09 -9.81 -4.73
CA ALA A 105 -9.01 -9.42 -3.82
C ALA A 105 -8.47 -10.56 -2.95
N GLU A 106 -9.19 -11.68 -2.87
CA GLU A 106 -8.85 -12.85 -2.06
C GLU A 106 -8.23 -13.98 -2.89
N VAL A 107 -7.93 -13.71 -4.18
CA VAL A 107 -7.35 -14.66 -5.12
C VAL A 107 -5.89 -14.32 -5.38
N GLU A 108 -5.01 -15.30 -5.19
CA GLU A 108 -3.60 -15.23 -5.56
C GLU A 108 -3.34 -16.13 -6.77
N TYR A 109 -2.41 -15.74 -7.63
CA TYR A 109 -2.02 -16.55 -8.76
C TYR A 109 -0.65 -17.19 -8.47
N ALA A 110 -0.59 -18.52 -8.61
CA ALA A 110 0.64 -19.28 -8.38
C ALA A 110 0.88 -20.28 -9.52
N PRO A 111 2.14 -20.72 -9.75
CA PRO A 111 2.43 -21.81 -10.65
C PRO A 111 1.67 -23.07 -10.25
N HIS A 112 1.01 -23.70 -11.22
CA HIS A 112 0.21 -24.91 -11.02
C HIS A 112 0.35 -25.84 -12.22
N GLN A 113 0.40 -27.14 -11.96
CA GLN A 113 0.41 -28.18 -12.99
C GLN A 113 -1.00 -28.65 -13.27
N SER A 114 -1.44 -28.52 -14.51
CA SER A 114 -2.75 -28.98 -14.96
C SER A 114 -2.65 -29.94 -16.13
N PRO A 115 -3.54 -30.94 -16.21
CA PRO A 115 -3.67 -31.72 -17.44
C PRO A 115 -4.22 -30.85 -18.58
N SER A 116 -3.63 -30.95 -19.75
CA SER A 116 -4.04 -30.26 -20.99
C SER A 116 -4.46 -31.30 -21.98
N ILE A 117 -5.74 -31.29 -22.41
CA ILE A 117 -6.29 -32.32 -23.25
C ILE A 117 -6.95 -31.77 -24.50
N PHE A 118 -6.88 -32.53 -25.59
CA PHE A 118 -7.57 -32.30 -26.87
C PHE A 118 -8.63 -33.38 -27.04
N VAL A 119 -9.91 -32.95 -27.17
CA VAL A 119 -11.06 -33.88 -27.20
C VAL A 119 -11.92 -33.65 -28.43
N GLU A 120 -12.18 -34.73 -29.17
CA GLU A 120 -13.06 -34.73 -30.34
C GLU A 120 -14.53 -34.81 -29.93
N PHE A 121 -15.35 -33.94 -30.53
CA PHE A 121 -16.80 -33.96 -30.45
C PHE A 121 -17.37 -34.21 -31.86
N ALA A 122 -17.95 -35.34 -32.06
CA ALA A 122 -18.58 -35.69 -33.34
C ALA A 122 -19.89 -34.92 -33.55
N ALA A 123 -20.22 -34.55 -34.80
CA ALA A 123 -21.52 -33.95 -35.09
C ALA A 123 -22.64 -34.96 -34.79
N ALA A 124 -23.68 -34.47 -34.13
CA ALA A 124 -24.88 -35.28 -33.87
C ALA A 124 -25.60 -35.64 -35.17
N PRO A 125 -26.32 -36.76 -35.23
CA PRO A 125 -27.13 -37.12 -36.41
C PRO A 125 -28.09 -35.98 -36.75
N GLY A 126 -28.05 -35.49 -38.02
CA GLY A 126 -28.83 -34.31 -38.43
C GLY A 126 -28.44 -32.97 -37.79
N GLY A 127 -27.33 -32.94 -37.05
CA GLY A 127 -26.90 -31.77 -36.31
C GLY A 127 -26.13 -30.71 -37.11
N ALA A 128 -25.67 -31.02 -38.30
CA ALA A 128 -24.86 -30.16 -39.14
C ALA A 128 -25.49 -29.86 -40.53
N GLU A 129 -26.77 -30.07 -40.70
CA GLU A 129 -27.47 -29.90 -42.01
C GLU A 129 -27.33 -28.50 -42.57
N ALA A 130 -27.47 -27.45 -41.72
CA ALA A 130 -27.31 -26.06 -42.14
C ALA A 130 -25.88 -25.75 -42.61
N LEU A 131 -24.85 -26.26 -41.91
CA LEU A 131 -23.46 -26.12 -42.30
C LEU A 131 -23.18 -26.84 -43.65
N VAL A 132 -23.68 -28.07 -43.80
CA VAL A 132 -23.50 -28.86 -45.02
C VAL A 132 -24.21 -28.20 -46.21
N ALA A 133 -25.41 -27.62 -46.00
CA ALA A 133 -26.11 -26.87 -47.03
C ALA A 133 -25.33 -25.63 -47.48
N GLY A 134 -24.68 -24.93 -46.55
CA GLY A 134 -23.82 -23.76 -46.86
C GLY A 134 -22.44 -24.14 -47.42
N VAL A 135 -21.95 -25.35 -47.11
CA VAL A 135 -20.63 -25.85 -47.49
C VAL A 135 -20.76 -27.25 -48.12
N PRO A 136 -21.20 -27.37 -49.39
CA PRO A 136 -21.53 -28.67 -50.04
C PRO A 136 -20.38 -29.67 -50.08
N ALA A 137 -19.12 -29.21 -49.99
CA ALA A 137 -17.94 -30.09 -49.97
C ALA A 137 -17.92 -31.00 -48.71
N LEU A 138 -18.71 -30.74 -47.69
CA LEU A 138 -18.86 -31.53 -46.47
C LEU A 138 -19.97 -32.60 -46.58
N ALA A 139 -20.74 -32.62 -47.67
CA ALA A 139 -21.86 -33.55 -47.84
C ALA A 139 -21.40 -35.02 -47.78
N GLY A 140 -22.13 -35.82 -47.02
CA GLY A 140 -21.86 -37.26 -46.85
C GLY A 140 -20.64 -37.61 -46.02
N ARG A 141 -20.00 -36.64 -45.39
CA ARG A 141 -18.85 -36.84 -44.48
C ARG A 141 -19.28 -36.87 -43.03
N ALA A 142 -18.61 -37.70 -42.23
CA ALA A 142 -18.70 -37.62 -40.79
C ALA A 142 -17.93 -36.37 -40.30
N LEU A 143 -18.64 -35.44 -39.66
CA LEU A 143 -18.08 -34.17 -39.18
C LEU A 143 -17.75 -34.27 -37.69
N SER A 144 -16.70 -33.58 -37.25
CA SER A 144 -16.37 -33.41 -35.86
C SER A 144 -15.61 -32.11 -35.65
N THR A 145 -15.49 -31.65 -34.40
CA THR A 145 -14.58 -30.59 -34.00
C THR A 145 -13.75 -31.07 -32.79
N VAL A 146 -12.62 -30.44 -32.55
CA VAL A 146 -11.75 -30.76 -31.42
C VAL A 146 -11.68 -29.54 -30.50
N ILE A 147 -12.01 -29.74 -29.24
CA ILE A 147 -11.82 -28.70 -28.19
C ILE A 147 -10.51 -28.93 -27.46
N TRP A 148 -10.01 -27.86 -26.81
CA TRP A 148 -8.89 -27.92 -25.91
C TRP A 148 -9.29 -27.41 -24.55
N THR A 149 -8.85 -28.10 -23.46
CA THR A 149 -9.10 -27.67 -22.10
C THR A 149 -7.96 -28.07 -21.16
N THR A 150 -7.74 -27.24 -20.12
CA THR A 150 -6.83 -27.52 -18.99
C THR A 150 -7.56 -28.01 -17.75
N THR A 151 -8.88 -28.15 -17.83
CA THR A 151 -9.75 -28.58 -16.72
C THR A 151 -10.63 -29.75 -17.16
N PRO A 152 -10.10 -30.96 -17.35
CA PRO A 152 -10.88 -32.14 -17.81
C PRO A 152 -12.11 -32.40 -16.93
N TRP A 153 -12.04 -32.08 -15.64
CA TRP A 153 -13.16 -32.20 -14.70
C TRP A 153 -14.39 -31.37 -15.08
N THR A 154 -14.27 -30.35 -15.97
CA THR A 154 -15.43 -29.58 -16.44
C THR A 154 -16.14 -30.22 -17.62
N ILE A 155 -15.55 -31.19 -18.29
CA ILE A 155 -16.19 -31.91 -19.42
C ILE A 155 -17.57 -32.48 -19.03
N PRO A 156 -17.78 -33.14 -17.88
CA PRO A 156 -19.09 -33.57 -17.43
C PRO A 156 -20.16 -32.46 -17.38
N ALA A 157 -19.75 -31.20 -17.23
CA ALA A 157 -20.63 -30.04 -17.17
C ALA A 157 -20.76 -29.31 -18.55
N ASN A 158 -20.16 -29.83 -19.63
CA ASN A 158 -20.23 -29.21 -20.95
C ASN A 158 -21.69 -29.13 -21.44
N LEU A 159 -22.10 -27.99 -21.97
CA LEU A 159 -23.43 -27.74 -22.57
C LEU A 159 -23.36 -27.14 -23.96
N ALA A 160 -22.21 -26.62 -24.42
CA ALA A 160 -22.04 -26.04 -25.74
C ALA A 160 -20.56 -26.05 -26.16
N ILE A 161 -20.29 -25.69 -27.40
CA ILE A 161 -18.94 -25.42 -27.93
C ILE A 161 -18.95 -24.02 -28.53
N ALA A 162 -18.10 -23.14 -28.04
CA ALA A 162 -17.99 -21.78 -28.52
C ALA A 162 -16.99 -21.62 -29.65
N PHE A 163 -17.38 -20.86 -30.67
CA PHE A 163 -16.58 -20.50 -31.85
C PHE A 163 -16.56 -18.98 -32.00
N HIS A 164 -15.48 -18.43 -32.54
CA HIS A 164 -15.44 -17.00 -32.86
C HIS A 164 -16.10 -16.73 -34.20
N PRO A 165 -17.06 -15.80 -34.31
CA PRO A 165 -17.83 -15.58 -35.55
C PRO A 165 -16.96 -15.22 -36.75
N ASP A 166 -15.93 -14.41 -36.57
CA ASP A 166 -15.11 -13.80 -37.63
C ASP A 166 -13.86 -14.63 -37.98
N PHE A 167 -13.55 -15.70 -37.22
CA PHE A 167 -12.39 -16.51 -37.54
C PHE A 167 -12.70 -17.46 -38.71
N THR A 168 -11.66 -17.78 -39.51
CA THR A 168 -11.72 -18.80 -40.54
C THR A 168 -11.48 -20.17 -39.91
N TYR A 169 -12.45 -21.06 -40.12
CA TYR A 169 -12.35 -22.47 -39.78
C TYR A 169 -12.17 -23.30 -41.05
N ALA A 170 -11.43 -24.36 -40.93
CA ALA A 170 -11.24 -25.32 -42.01
C ALA A 170 -11.62 -26.73 -41.56
N ALA A 171 -12.23 -27.49 -42.45
CA ALA A 171 -12.47 -28.90 -42.23
C ALA A 171 -11.33 -29.69 -42.91
N TYR A 172 -10.61 -30.49 -42.14
CA TYR A 172 -9.47 -31.31 -42.58
C TYR A 172 -9.83 -32.77 -42.64
N GLU A 173 -9.30 -33.48 -43.65
CA GLU A 173 -9.40 -34.95 -43.72
C GLU A 173 -8.55 -35.58 -42.62
N VAL A 174 -9.17 -36.34 -41.71
CA VAL A 174 -8.47 -37.09 -40.64
C VAL A 174 -9.16 -38.44 -40.46
N ASP A 175 -8.47 -39.53 -40.70
CA ASP A 175 -8.98 -40.93 -40.56
C ASP A 175 -10.37 -41.13 -41.17
N GLY A 176 -10.62 -40.60 -42.37
CA GLY A 176 -11.87 -40.73 -43.11
C GLY A 176 -13.01 -39.81 -42.66
N ARG A 177 -12.74 -38.87 -41.78
CA ARG A 177 -13.67 -37.84 -41.22
C ARG A 177 -13.23 -36.43 -41.59
N ALA A 178 -14.16 -35.48 -41.54
CA ALA A 178 -13.86 -34.07 -41.72
C ALA A 178 -13.85 -33.40 -40.34
N VAL A 179 -12.67 -33.00 -39.85
CA VAL A 179 -12.46 -32.41 -38.55
C VAL A 179 -12.30 -30.90 -38.68
N ILE A 180 -13.12 -30.15 -37.96
CA ILE A 180 -13.20 -28.70 -38.00
C ILE A 180 -12.27 -28.12 -36.96
N LEU A 181 -11.33 -27.26 -37.41
CA LEU A 181 -10.39 -26.51 -36.56
C LEU A 181 -10.30 -25.05 -37.05
N ALA A 182 -9.92 -24.12 -36.21
CA ALA A 182 -9.49 -22.83 -36.69
C ALA A 182 -8.25 -22.98 -37.59
N GLU A 183 -8.32 -22.46 -38.84
CA GLU A 183 -7.29 -22.64 -39.85
C GLU A 183 -5.88 -22.32 -39.34
N ARG A 184 -5.74 -21.21 -38.61
CA ARG A 184 -4.45 -20.75 -38.06
C ARG A 184 -3.87 -21.65 -36.97
N LEU A 185 -4.68 -22.48 -36.32
CA LEU A 185 -4.26 -23.35 -35.20
C LEU A 185 -4.04 -24.80 -35.63
N ALA A 186 -4.45 -25.17 -36.84
CA ALA A 186 -4.46 -26.56 -37.35
C ALA A 186 -3.08 -27.23 -37.27
N GLU A 187 -2.01 -26.56 -37.73
CA GLU A 187 -0.64 -27.09 -37.66
C GLU A 187 -0.17 -27.29 -36.20
N SER A 188 -0.48 -26.36 -35.31
CA SER A 188 -0.15 -26.48 -33.89
C SER A 188 -0.89 -27.65 -33.23
N VAL A 189 -2.17 -27.85 -33.57
CA VAL A 189 -2.97 -28.97 -33.09
C VAL A 189 -2.39 -30.29 -33.56
N ALA A 190 -2.06 -30.38 -34.86
CA ALA A 190 -1.43 -31.57 -35.45
C ALA A 190 -0.12 -31.95 -34.75
N ALA A 191 0.75 -30.94 -34.52
CA ALA A 191 2.03 -31.13 -33.84
C ALA A 191 1.86 -31.61 -32.39
N LYS A 192 0.92 -31.00 -31.64
CA LYS A 192 0.70 -31.34 -30.24
C LYS A 192 -0.01 -32.68 -30.03
N THR A 193 -0.86 -33.08 -30.96
CA THR A 193 -1.63 -34.34 -30.87
C THR A 193 -0.98 -35.50 -31.58
N GLY A 194 0.06 -35.25 -32.37
CA GLY A 194 0.69 -36.28 -33.24
C GLY A 194 -0.21 -36.75 -34.35
N ARG A 195 -1.31 -36.04 -34.65
CA ARG A 195 -2.24 -36.39 -35.72
C ARG A 195 -1.80 -35.84 -37.08
N THR A 196 -2.00 -36.56 -38.13
CA THR A 196 -1.76 -36.09 -39.51
C THR A 196 -3.04 -35.47 -40.03
N LEU A 197 -3.01 -34.19 -40.33
CA LEU A 197 -4.11 -33.51 -41.01
C LEU A 197 -3.92 -33.68 -42.52
N GLY A 198 -4.93 -34.19 -43.21
CA GLY A 198 -4.98 -34.16 -44.66
C GLY A 198 -5.25 -32.77 -45.24
N PRO A 199 -5.45 -32.61 -46.54
CA PRO A 199 -5.76 -31.31 -47.13
C PRO A 199 -7.06 -30.73 -46.55
N ALA A 200 -7.17 -29.40 -46.51
CA ALA A 200 -8.41 -28.75 -46.19
C ALA A 200 -9.48 -29.07 -47.23
N ILE A 201 -10.59 -29.63 -46.79
CA ILE A 201 -11.75 -29.98 -47.63
C ILE A 201 -12.53 -28.73 -48.01
N ALA A 202 -12.71 -27.83 -47.00
CA ALA A 202 -13.42 -26.57 -47.17
C ALA A 202 -12.98 -25.60 -46.06
N THR A 203 -13.13 -24.30 -46.33
CA THR A 203 -12.97 -23.20 -45.36
C THR A 203 -14.27 -22.40 -45.29
N PHE A 204 -14.58 -21.90 -44.08
CA PHE A 204 -15.78 -21.12 -43.83
C PHE A 204 -15.62 -20.26 -42.61
N PRO A 205 -16.40 -19.17 -42.43
CA PRO A 205 -16.36 -18.35 -41.21
C PRO A 205 -16.97 -19.10 -40.04
N GLY A 206 -16.50 -18.79 -38.80
CA GLY A 206 -17.02 -19.40 -37.58
C GLY A 206 -18.51 -19.17 -37.36
N ALA A 207 -19.07 -18.09 -37.88
CA ALA A 207 -20.51 -17.84 -37.88
C ALA A 207 -21.33 -19.00 -38.50
N ALA A 208 -20.76 -19.77 -39.43
CA ALA A 208 -21.42 -20.94 -40.01
C ALA A 208 -21.59 -22.12 -39.03
N LEU A 209 -20.90 -22.09 -37.90
CA LEU A 209 -20.95 -23.13 -36.86
C LEU A 209 -22.05 -22.87 -35.81
N GLU A 210 -22.72 -21.73 -35.89
CA GLU A 210 -23.82 -21.42 -34.97
C GLU A 210 -24.97 -22.42 -35.15
N GLY A 211 -25.39 -23.03 -34.04
CA GLY A 211 -26.47 -24.00 -34.02
C GLY A 211 -26.08 -25.42 -34.54
N VAL A 212 -24.85 -25.66 -35.02
CA VAL A 212 -24.37 -27.02 -35.31
C VAL A 212 -24.36 -27.80 -34.00
N ARG A 213 -24.99 -28.98 -34.00
CA ARG A 213 -25.04 -29.82 -32.79
C ARG A 213 -23.97 -30.90 -32.82
N PHE A 214 -23.19 -30.95 -31.76
CA PHE A 214 -22.17 -31.96 -31.53
C PHE A 214 -22.61 -32.91 -30.41
N ARG A 215 -22.27 -34.16 -30.51
CA ARG A 215 -22.58 -35.16 -29.50
C ARG A 215 -21.57 -35.08 -28.36
N HIS A 216 -22.05 -34.97 -27.13
CA HIS A 216 -21.17 -35.05 -25.98
C HIS A 216 -20.50 -36.43 -25.88
N PRO A 217 -19.13 -36.50 -25.75
CA PRO A 217 -18.41 -37.77 -25.89
C PRO A 217 -18.68 -38.78 -24.75
N LEU A 218 -19.12 -38.34 -23.56
CA LEU A 218 -19.31 -39.21 -22.40
C LEU A 218 -20.76 -39.29 -21.90
N TYR A 219 -21.64 -38.37 -22.33
CA TYR A 219 -23.01 -38.26 -21.83
C TYR A 219 -24.04 -38.18 -22.96
N ASP A 220 -25.25 -38.69 -22.72
CA ASP A 220 -26.35 -38.69 -23.70
C ASP A 220 -27.01 -37.29 -23.81
N ARG A 221 -26.29 -36.34 -24.41
CA ARG A 221 -26.78 -35.01 -24.75
C ARG A 221 -25.99 -34.39 -25.92
N ASP A 222 -26.59 -33.40 -26.57
CA ASP A 222 -25.95 -32.61 -27.60
C ASP A 222 -25.37 -31.35 -27.04
N SER A 223 -24.24 -30.87 -27.61
CA SER A 223 -23.54 -29.62 -27.33
C SER A 223 -23.67 -28.73 -28.55
N PRO A 224 -24.57 -27.73 -28.60
CA PRO A 224 -24.72 -26.83 -29.73
C PRO A 224 -23.48 -25.93 -29.89
N GLY A 225 -23.17 -25.60 -31.16
CA GLY A 225 -22.23 -24.54 -31.51
C GLY A 225 -22.81 -23.19 -31.17
N VAL A 226 -22.08 -22.38 -30.42
CA VAL A 226 -22.44 -21.02 -30.03
C VAL A 226 -21.36 -20.05 -30.44
N LEU A 227 -21.68 -18.73 -30.57
CA LEU A 227 -20.73 -17.72 -30.96
C LEU A 227 -20.29 -16.88 -29.78
N ALA A 228 -18.96 -16.73 -29.63
CA ALA A 228 -18.36 -15.97 -28.52
C ALA A 228 -17.06 -15.26 -28.94
N ASP A 229 -16.93 -14.01 -28.55
CA ASP A 229 -15.78 -13.15 -28.88
C ASP A 229 -14.52 -13.47 -28.06
N TYR A 230 -14.64 -14.23 -26.96
CA TYR A 230 -13.49 -14.61 -26.12
C TYR A 230 -12.66 -15.77 -26.67
N VAL A 231 -13.11 -16.44 -27.70
CA VAL A 231 -12.32 -17.48 -28.39
C VAL A 231 -11.12 -16.82 -29.06
N THR A 232 -9.90 -17.34 -28.81
CA THR A 232 -8.66 -16.77 -29.34
C THR A 232 -7.94 -17.70 -30.33
N LEU A 233 -6.94 -17.15 -31.05
CA LEU A 233 -6.04 -17.89 -31.94
C LEU A 233 -4.61 -17.99 -31.40
N GLU A 234 -4.42 -17.73 -30.09
CA GLU A 234 -3.10 -17.80 -29.45
C GLU A 234 -2.74 -19.23 -29.04
N GLN A 235 -3.75 -20.02 -28.67
CA GLN A 235 -3.60 -21.42 -28.26
C GLN A 235 -4.91 -22.18 -28.41
N GLY A 236 -4.83 -23.54 -28.29
CA GLY A 236 -6.00 -24.39 -28.37
C GLY A 236 -6.33 -24.77 -29.83
N THR A 237 -7.61 -24.83 -30.17
CA THR A 237 -8.14 -25.34 -31.44
C THR A 237 -9.03 -24.34 -32.17
N GLY A 238 -9.37 -23.19 -31.50
CA GLY A 238 -10.40 -22.26 -31.94
C GLY A 238 -11.83 -22.72 -31.61
N ALA A 239 -11.97 -23.86 -30.94
CA ALA A 239 -13.23 -24.36 -30.39
C ALA A 239 -13.06 -24.49 -28.87
N VAL A 240 -13.90 -23.82 -28.09
CA VAL A 240 -13.83 -23.81 -26.62
C VAL A 240 -15.08 -24.49 -26.06
N HIS A 241 -14.89 -25.57 -25.27
CA HIS A 241 -16.01 -26.18 -24.59
C HIS A 241 -16.61 -25.20 -23.55
N THR A 242 -17.93 -25.14 -23.46
CA THR A 242 -18.66 -24.19 -22.67
C THR A 242 -19.39 -24.89 -21.52
N ALA A 243 -19.05 -24.56 -20.27
CA ALA A 243 -19.67 -25.06 -19.05
C ALA A 243 -20.18 -23.88 -18.22
N PRO A 244 -21.43 -23.39 -18.41
CA PRO A 244 -21.94 -22.15 -17.80
C PRO A 244 -21.89 -22.11 -16.25
N GLY A 245 -21.77 -23.27 -15.59
CA GLY A 245 -21.61 -23.38 -14.14
C GLY A 245 -20.17 -23.22 -13.63
N HIS A 246 -19.16 -23.18 -14.52
CA HIS A 246 -17.74 -23.28 -14.16
C HIS A 246 -16.81 -22.26 -14.85
N GLY A 247 -17.38 -21.24 -15.49
CA GLY A 247 -16.62 -20.17 -16.13
C GLY A 247 -17.45 -18.89 -16.25
N ALA A 248 -16.83 -17.72 -16.05
CA ALA A 248 -17.53 -16.44 -16.16
C ALA A 248 -17.94 -16.12 -17.61
N ASP A 249 -17.06 -16.41 -18.57
CA ASP A 249 -17.33 -16.24 -20.01
C ASP A 249 -18.35 -17.26 -20.49
N ASP A 250 -18.24 -18.51 -20.03
CA ASP A 250 -19.17 -19.58 -20.30
C ASP A 250 -20.57 -19.26 -19.80
N TYR A 251 -20.67 -18.66 -18.60
CA TYR A 251 -21.92 -18.20 -18.01
C TYR A 251 -22.58 -17.12 -18.90
N ARG A 252 -21.80 -16.09 -19.30
CA ARG A 252 -22.33 -15.01 -20.17
C ARG A 252 -22.86 -15.55 -21.50
N THR A 253 -22.09 -16.43 -22.10
CA THR A 253 -22.51 -17.13 -23.31
C THR A 253 -23.71 -18.01 -23.07
N GLY A 254 -23.75 -18.73 -21.95
CA GLY A 254 -24.89 -19.55 -21.55
C GLY A 254 -26.18 -18.72 -21.40
N VAL A 255 -26.11 -17.56 -20.76
CA VAL A 255 -27.28 -16.63 -20.64
C VAL A 255 -27.72 -16.14 -22.01
N LYS A 256 -26.78 -15.74 -22.91
CA LYS A 256 -27.09 -15.29 -24.28
C LYS A 256 -27.86 -16.35 -25.09
N TYR A 257 -27.52 -17.62 -24.91
CA TYR A 257 -28.12 -18.75 -25.68
C TYR A 257 -29.18 -19.54 -24.89
N GLY A 258 -29.56 -19.09 -23.68
CA GLY A 258 -30.56 -19.75 -22.86
C GLY A 258 -30.14 -21.12 -22.35
N LEU A 259 -28.85 -21.37 -22.16
CA LEU A 259 -28.33 -22.62 -21.60
C LEU A 259 -28.50 -22.64 -20.07
N ASP A 260 -28.73 -23.82 -19.51
CA ASP A 260 -28.79 -23.99 -18.05
C ASP A 260 -27.46 -23.65 -17.37
N VAL A 261 -27.55 -23.06 -16.18
CA VAL A 261 -26.38 -22.88 -15.31
C VAL A 261 -26.13 -24.21 -14.56
N TYR A 262 -25.67 -25.22 -15.32
CA TYR A 262 -25.44 -26.55 -14.80
C TYR A 262 -24.09 -26.62 -14.07
N ALA A 263 -24.13 -26.84 -12.77
CA ALA A 263 -22.97 -27.04 -11.92
C ALA A 263 -23.17 -28.31 -11.10
N PRO A 264 -22.68 -29.46 -11.60
CA PRO A 264 -22.89 -30.77 -10.96
C PRO A 264 -21.90 -31.06 -9.83
N ILE A 265 -21.48 -30.01 -9.11
CA ILE A 265 -20.50 -30.07 -8.02
C ILE A 265 -21.11 -29.43 -6.79
N GLY A 266 -21.03 -30.15 -5.66
CA GLY A 266 -21.46 -29.66 -4.36
C GLY A 266 -20.50 -28.61 -3.79
N THR A 267 -20.95 -27.87 -2.78
CA THR A 267 -20.14 -26.86 -2.07
C THR A 267 -18.94 -27.48 -1.33
N ASP A 268 -18.91 -28.80 -1.16
CA ASP A 268 -17.79 -29.58 -0.61
C ASP A 268 -16.75 -29.97 -1.66
N GLY A 269 -16.97 -29.59 -2.93
CA GLY A 269 -16.05 -29.83 -4.04
C GLY A 269 -16.13 -31.26 -4.59
N ARG A 270 -17.22 -31.96 -4.33
CA ARG A 270 -17.47 -33.29 -4.89
C ARG A 270 -18.56 -33.25 -5.96
N PHE A 271 -18.41 -34.07 -6.98
CA PHE A 271 -19.48 -34.26 -7.93
C PHE A 271 -20.72 -34.84 -7.24
N LEU A 272 -21.90 -34.40 -7.67
CA LEU A 272 -23.16 -34.98 -7.20
C LEU A 272 -23.21 -36.47 -7.54
N PRO A 273 -23.85 -37.31 -6.70
CA PRO A 273 -23.80 -38.78 -6.85
C PRO A 273 -24.34 -39.30 -8.18
N ASP A 274 -25.22 -38.53 -8.83
CA ASP A 274 -25.90 -38.86 -10.07
C ASP A 274 -25.13 -38.46 -11.34
N VAL A 275 -23.92 -37.96 -11.21
CA VAL A 275 -23.09 -37.51 -12.35
C VAL A 275 -22.26 -38.66 -12.94
N GLY A 276 -22.91 -39.73 -13.33
CA GLY A 276 -22.30 -40.84 -14.09
C GLY A 276 -20.92 -41.28 -13.57
N ILE A 277 -19.92 -41.26 -14.45
CA ILE A 277 -18.58 -41.79 -14.16
C ILE A 277 -17.79 -41.07 -13.07
N VAL A 278 -18.16 -39.82 -12.72
CA VAL A 278 -17.45 -39.01 -11.72
C VAL A 278 -18.24 -38.81 -10.43
N GLY A 279 -19.45 -39.37 -10.31
CA GLY A 279 -20.32 -39.20 -9.16
C GLY A 279 -19.64 -39.47 -7.83
N GLY A 280 -19.71 -38.50 -6.89
CA GLY A 280 -19.11 -38.57 -5.55
C GLY A 280 -17.60 -38.30 -5.49
N LEU A 281 -16.89 -38.19 -6.61
CA LEU A 281 -15.45 -37.92 -6.63
C LEU A 281 -15.14 -36.46 -6.30
N PRO A 282 -14.03 -36.16 -5.62
CA PRO A 282 -13.50 -34.81 -5.54
C PRO A 282 -13.14 -34.29 -6.93
N VAL A 283 -13.31 -32.97 -7.14
CA VAL A 283 -13.12 -32.32 -8.46
C VAL A 283 -11.81 -32.68 -9.14
N PHE A 284 -10.68 -32.53 -8.44
CA PHE A 284 -9.37 -32.76 -9.05
C PHE A 284 -9.06 -34.26 -9.22
N ASP A 285 -9.65 -35.14 -8.40
CA ASP A 285 -9.52 -36.59 -8.53
C ASP A 285 -10.32 -37.13 -9.73
N ALA A 286 -11.26 -36.34 -10.24
CA ALA A 286 -12.03 -36.69 -11.44
C ALA A 286 -11.22 -36.52 -12.74
N ASN A 287 -10.15 -35.73 -12.76
CA ASN A 287 -9.35 -35.49 -13.95
C ASN A 287 -8.85 -36.79 -14.61
N PRO A 288 -8.14 -37.70 -13.95
CA PRO A 288 -7.68 -38.92 -14.53
C PRO A 288 -8.85 -39.80 -15.00
N VAL A 289 -9.96 -39.84 -14.25
CA VAL A 289 -11.13 -40.66 -14.60
C VAL A 289 -11.77 -40.19 -15.92
N VAL A 290 -11.88 -38.85 -16.10
CA VAL A 290 -12.39 -38.26 -17.35
C VAL A 290 -11.44 -38.50 -18.50
N VAL A 291 -10.13 -38.35 -18.31
CA VAL A 291 -9.13 -38.61 -19.36
C VAL A 291 -9.15 -40.08 -19.80
N ASP A 292 -9.21 -41.01 -18.86
CA ASP A 292 -9.27 -42.44 -19.16
C ASP A 292 -10.57 -42.80 -19.91
N ALA A 293 -11.70 -42.22 -19.51
CA ALA A 293 -12.97 -42.43 -20.20
C ALA A 293 -12.98 -41.89 -21.64
N LEU A 294 -12.40 -40.69 -21.86
CA LEU A 294 -12.25 -40.10 -23.20
C LEU A 294 -11.30 -40.94 -24.08
N SER A 295 -10.25 -41.48 -23.51
CA SER A 295 -9.31 -42.39 -24.17
C SER A 295 -9.99 -43.69 -24.57
N ALA A 296 -10.75 -44.32 -23.65
CA ALA A 296 -11.53 -45.53 -23.91
C ALA A 296 -12.60 -45.31 -24.96
N ALA A 297 -13.21 -44.13 -25.03
CA ALA A 297 -14.17 -43.77 -26.09
C ALA A 297 -13.50 -43.46 -27.47
N GLY A 298 -12.16 -43.43 -27.54
CA GLY A 298 -11.40 -43.12 -28.75
C GLY A 298 -11.47 -41.69 -29.24
N VAL A 299 -11.88 -40.73 -28.36
CA VAL A 299 -12.07 -39.31 -28.69
C VAL A 299 -10.98 -38.42 -28.16
N LEU A 300 -10.05 -38.95 -27.38
CA LEU A 300 -8.90 -38.22 -26.87
C LEU A 300 -7.82 -38.14 -27.96
N TRP A 301 -7.52 -36.96 -28.45
CA TRP A 301 -6.49 -36.72 -29.44
C TRP A 301 -5.09 -36.56 -28.88
N GLY A 302 -4.99 -35.99 -27.71
CA GLY A 302 -3.72 -35.77 -27.00
C GLY A 302 -3.93 -35.37 -25.57
N ALA A 303 -2.93 -35.67 -24.73
CA ALA A 303 -2.90 -35.26 -23.34
C ALA A 303 -1.45 -34.94 -22.94
N GLU A 304 -1.24 -33.81 -22.31
CA GLU A 304 0.04 -33.36 -21.75
C GLU A 304 -0.18 -32.70 -20.38
N THR A 305 0.88 -32.50 -19.63
CA THR A 305 0.83 -31.67 -18.40
C THR A 305 1.47 -30.34 -18.73
N ILE A 306 0.82 -29.25 -18.34
CA ILE A 306 1.33 -27.91 -18.54
C ILE A 306 1.50 -27.19 -17.20
N ASP A 307 2.54 -26.36 -17.12
CA ASP A 307 2.74 -25.41 -16.03
C ASP A 307 2.15 -24.07 -16.44
N HIS A 308 1.27 -23.53 -15.62
CA HIS A 308 0.65 -22.24 -15.87
C HIS A 308 0.28 -21.53 -14.57
N SER A 309 -0.04 -20.23 -14.67
CA SER A 309 -0.55 -19.44 -13.55
C SER A 309 -2.00 -19.84 -13.27
N TYR A 310 -2.32 -20.21 -12.04
CA TYR A 310 -3.64 -20.70 -11.63
C TYR A 310 -4.15 -19.99 -10.38
N PRO A 311 -5.45 -19.71 -10.25
CA PRO A 311 -6.00 -19.04 -9.09
C PRO A 311 -5.94 -19.93 -7.82
N HIS A 312 -5.42 -19.37 -6.74
CA HIS A 312 -5.33 -20.00 -5.43
C HIS A 312 -5.98 -19.13 -4.36
N CYS A 313 -6.46 -19.75 -3.31
CA CYS A 313 -6.98 -19.05 -2.14
C CYS A 313 -5.83 -18.34 -1.40
N TRP A 314 -5.95 -17.05 -1.18
CA TRP A 314 -4.95 -16.23 -0.47
C TRP A 314 -4.63 -16.70 0.96
N ARG A 315 -5.51 -17.53 1.55
CA ARG A 315 -5.39 -18.02 2.93
C ARG A 315 -4.87 -19.44 3.06
N CYS A 316 -5.53 -20.36 2.37
CA CYS A 316 -5.14 -21.76 2.47
C CYS A 316 -4.18 -22.18 1.36
N HIS A 317 -3.90 -21.31 0.39
CA HIS A 317 -3.03 -21.51 -0.78
C HIS A 317 -3.40 -22.75 -1.60
N GLN A 318 -4.66 -23.20 -1.52
CA GLN A 318 -5.16 -24.30 -2.33
C GLN A 318 -5.76 -23.76 -3.64
N PRO A 319 -5.70 -24.55 -4.74
CA PRO A 319 -6.28 -24.16 -6.01
C PRO A 319 -7.80 -23.95 -5.88
N LEU A 320 -8.29 -22.95 -6.59
CA LEU A 320 -9.70 -22.57 -6.64
C LEU A 320 -10.39 -23.17 -7.86
N ILE A 321 -11.71 -23.23 -7.80
CA ILE A 321 -12.55 -23.49 -8.97
C ILE A 321 -13.55 -22.36 -9.17
N PHE A 322 -14.08 -22.22 -10.40
CA PHE A 322 -15.32 -21.48 -10.61
C PHE A 322 -16.49 -22.40 -10.32
N LEU A 323 -17.40 -21.99 -9.45
CA LEU A 323 -18.59 -22.76 -9.08
C LEU A 323 -19.83 -21.84 -9.04
N ALA A 324 -20.85 -22.17 -9.85
CA ALA A 324 -22.11 -21.48 -9.80
C ALA A 324 -22.94 -21.94 -8.60
N THR A 325 -23.02 -21.08 -7.62
CA THR A 325 -23.83 -21.24 -6.41
C THR A 325 -24.81 -20.08 -6.25
N SER A 326 -25.86 -20.28 -5.47
CA SER A 326 -26.80 -19.20 -5.14
C SER A 326 -26.16 -18.25 -4.15
N GLN A 327 -25.89 -17.02 -4.59
CA GLN A 327 -25.18 -15.98 -3.84
C GLN A 327 -25.96 -14.66 -3.89
N TRP A 328 -25.63 -13.74 -2.96
CA TRP A 328 -26.08 -12.36 -3.01
C TRP A 328 -25.06 -11.49 -3.73
N PHE A 329 -25.54 -10.65 -4.64
CA PHE A 329 -24.72 -9.78 -5.46
C PHE A 329 -25.18 -8.33 -5.39
N ILE A 330 -24.19 -7.42 -5.46
CA ILE A 330 -24.43 -6.03 -5.85
C ILE A 330 -24.22 -5.93 -7.37
N ALA A 331 -25.25 -5.47 -8.08
CA ALA A 331 -25.17 -5.20 -9.51
C ALA A 331 -24.23 -4.03 -9.78
N MET A 332 -23.28 -4.25 -10.69
CA MET A 332 -22.26 -3.24 -11.01
C MET A 332 -22.61 -2.38 -12.21
N ASP A 333 -23.62 -2.73 -13.00
CA ASP A 333 -23.94 -2.03 -14.26
C ASP A 333 -24.18 -0.52 -14.04
N ASP A 334 -24.96 -0.17 -13.02
CA ASP A 334 -25.27 1.23 -12.66
C ASP A 334 -24.17 1.90 -11.80
N LEU A 335 -23.12 1.18 -11.41
CA LEU A 335 -22.03 1.69 -10.55
C LEU A 335 -20.72 1.88 -11.29
N ARG A 336 -20.45 1.16 -12.40
CA ARG A 336 -19.13 1.20 -13.08
C ARG A 336 -18.79 2.58 -13.62
N GLU A 337 -19.72 3.21 -14.38
CA GLU A 337 -19.50 4.53 -14.95
C GLU A 337 -19.36 5.60 -13.85
N PRO A 338 -20.28 5.72 -12.87
CA PRO A 338 -20.11 6.64 -11.75
C PRO A 338 -18.83 6.42 -10.95
N ALA A 339 -18.39 5.16 -10.77
CA ALA A 339 -17.14 4.86 -10.06
C ALA A 339 -15.91 5.30 -10.86
N THR A 340 -15.94 5.14 -12.17
CA THR A 340 -14.86 5.58 -13.07
C THR A 340 -14.76 7.11 -13.09
N GLU A 341 -15.90 7.80 -13.13
CA GLU A 341 -15.99 9.27 -13.10
C GLU A 341 -15.52 9.84 -11.75
N ALA A 342 -15.99 9.29 -10.65
CA ALA A 342 -15.62 9.73 -9.30
C ALA A 342 -14.11 9.66 -9.01
N CYS A 343 -13.36 8.79 -9.71
CA CYS A 343 -11.90 8.76 -9.62
C CYS A 343 -11.22 10.05 -10.11
N ALA A 344 -11.88 10.86 -10.94
CA ALA A 344 -11.32 12.10 -11.47
C ALA A 344 -11.29 13.21 -10.40
N ASP A 345 -12.19 13.18 -9.43
CA ASP A 345 -12.33 14.17 -8.37
C ASP A 345 -11.42 13.90 -7.17
N VAL A 346 -10.69 12.78 -7.18
CA VAL A 346 -9.80 12.33 -6.11
C VAL A 346 -8.35 12.70 -6.44
N ALA A 347 -7.63 13.25 -5.47
CA ALA A 347 -6.18 13.49 -5.56
C ALA A 347 -5.40 12.19 -5.32
N TRP A 348 -4.75 11.68 -6.35
CA TRP A 348 -3.98 10.43 -6.29
C TRP A 348 -2.48 10.68 -6.14
N THR A 349 -1.88 10.07 -5.14
CA THR A 349 -0.43 10.07 -4.92
C THR A 349 0.04 8.61 -4.78
N PRO A 350 0.82 8.06 -5.73
CA PRO A 350 1.21 8.63 -7.04
C PRO A 350 0.04 8.83 -8.03
N ALA A 351 0.24 9.70 -9.01
CA ALA A 351 -0.82 10.05 -9.98
C ALA A 351 -1.35 8.86 -10.82
N TRP A 352 -0.51 7.84 -11.07
CA TRP A 352 -0.92 6.61 -11.78
C TRP A 352 -2.04 5.83 -11.06
N GLY A 353 -2.26 6.11 -9.78
CA GLY A 353 -3.31 5.48 -8.98
C GLY A 353 -4.71 5.68 -9.57
N ARG A 354 -4.97 6.84 -10.19
CA ARG A 354 -6.24 7.14 -10.87
C ARG A 354 -6.52 6.15 -11.99
N GLU A 355 -5.57 6.02 -12.93
CA GLU A 355 -5.74 5.14 -14.09
C GLU A 355 -5.90 3.67 -13.66
N ARG A 356 -5.12 3.27 -12.64
CA ARG A 356 -5.22 1.92 -12.08
C ARG A 356 -6.59 1.65 -11.47
N MET A 357 -7.16 2.58 -10.67
CA MET A 357 -8.48 2.44 -10.09
C MET A 357 -9.55 2.41 -11.19
N GLN A 358 -9.49 3.33 -12.15
CA GLN A 358 -10.44 3.39 -13.26
C GLN A 358 -10.46 2.09 -14.09
N ALA A 359 -9.28 1.55 -14.42
CA ALA A 359 -9.19 0.26 -15.13
C ALA A 359 -9.81 -0.91 -14.34
N MET A 360 -9.64 -0.92 -13.02
CA MET A 360 -10.18 -1.98 -12.17
C MET A 360 -11.69 -1.89 -11.98
N VAL A 361 -12.26 -0.68 -11.83
CA VAL A 361 -13.70 -0.54 -11.61
C VAL A 361 -14.50 -0.66 -12.92
N SER A 362 -13.96 -0.21 -14.05
CA SER A 362 -14.64 -0.25 -15.35
C SER A 362 -14.96 -1.67 -15.85
N THR A 363 -14.14 -2.64 -15.47
CA THR A 363 -14.30 -4.05 -15.87
C THR A 363 -14.80 -4.95 -14.74
N ARG A 364 -15.05 -4.38 -13.55
CA ARG A 364 -15.42 -5.15 -12.37
C ARG A 364 -16.75 -5.93 -12.62
N PRO A 365 -16.78 -7.26 -12.38
CA PRO A 365 -18.03 -8.03 -12.38
C PRO A 365 -18.92 -7.65 -11.20
N ASP A 366 -20.16 -8.13 -11.22
CA ASP A 366 -21.06 -7.97 -10.07
C ASP A 366 -20.38 -8.43 -8.77
N TRP A 367 -20.52 -7.64 -7.72
CA TRP A 367 -19.85 -7.91 -6.46
C TRP A 367 -20.61 -8.99 -5.67
N CYS A 368 -20.08 -10.21 -5.60
CA CYS A 368 -20.56 -11.27 -4.71
C CYS A 368 -20.30 -10.87 -3.25
N ILE A 369 -21.37 -10.53 -2.51
CA ILE A 369 -21.28 -10.05 -1.12
C ILE A 369 -21.56 -11.12 -0.08
N SER A 370 -21.97 -12.34 -0.45
CA SER A 370 -22.23 -13.41 0.51
C SER A 370 -21.01 -14.29 0.73
N ARG A 371 -20.77 -14.62 2.00
CA ARG A 371 -19.71 -15.53 2.44
C ARG A 371 -20.26 -16.62 3.36
N GLN A 372 -19.91 -17.87 3.10
CA GLN A 372 -20.34 -19.04 3.88
C GLN A 372 -19.46 -19.17 5.13
N ARG A 373 -19.48 -18.13 5.96
CA ARG A 373 -18.67 -17.97 7.16
C ARG A 373 -19.54 -17.71 8.38
N ALA A 374 -18.99 -17.89 9.57
CA ALA A 374 -19.69 -17.70 10.83
C ALA A 374 -19.34 -16.37 11.51
N TRP A 375 -18.13 -15.85 11.35
CA TRP A 375 -17.64 -14.65 12.03
C TRP A 375 -17.65 -13.43 11.12
N GLY A 376 -18.70 -12.65 11.21
CA GLY A 376 -18.96 -11.43 10.46
C GLY A 376 -20.39 -10.95 10.69
N VAL A 377 -20.80 -9.95 9.91
CA VAL A 377 -22.16 -9.40 9.94
C VAL A 377 -23.05 -10.24 9.03
N PRO A 378 -24.12 -10.89 9.54
CA PRO A 378 -25.03 -11.68 8.71
C PRO A 378 -25.80 -10.78 7.72
N ILE A 379 -26.07 -11.32 6.53
CA ILE A 379 -26.94 -10.68 5.57
C ILE A 379 -28.37 -10.71 6.14
N PRO A 380 -29.04 -9.54 6.32
CA PRO A 380 -30.36 -9.48 6.98
C PRO A 380 -31.48 -9.91 6.03
N ALA A 381 -31.38 -11.11 5.48
CA ALA A 381 -32.37 -11.70 4.57
C ALA A 381 -33.06 -12.91 5.18
N VAL A 382 -34.29 -13.17 4.74
CA VAL A 382 -35.04 -14.34 5.15
C VAL A 382 -35.57 -15.13 3.95
N SER A 383 -35.68 -16.43 4.07
CA SER A 383 -36.21 -17.31 3.03
C SER A 383 -37.53 -17.93 3.48
N CYS A 384 -38.55 -17.87 2.63
CA CYS A 384 -39.84 -18.47 2.91
C CYS A 384 -39.75 -20.01 2.92
N ARG A 385 -40.23 -20.64 4.02
CA ARG A 385 -40.21 -22.12 4.13
C ARG A 385 -41.10 -22.83 3.15
N ALA A 386 -42.16 -22.15 2.66
CA ALA A 386 -43.11 -22.75 1.75
C ALA A 386 -42.65 -22.76 0.29
N CYS A 387 -41.99 -21.69 -0.20
CA CYS A 387 -41.65 -21.56 -1.62
C CYS A 387 -40.17 -21.27 -1.87
N GLY A 388 -39.32 -21.14 -0.84
CA GLY A 388 -37.89 -20.86 -0.97
C GLY A 388 -37.55 -19.44 -1.37
N THR A 389 -38.53 -18.56 -1.65
CA THR A 389 -38.27 -17.18 -2.06
C THR A 389 -37.55 -16.43 -0.95
N SER A 390 -36.39 -15.84 -1.27
CA SER A 390 -35.65 -14.97 -0.35
C SER A 390 -36.15 -13.55 -0.40
N SER A 391 -36.23 -12.91 0.77
CA SER A 391 -36.66 -11.51 0.96
C SER A 391 -35.58 -10.73 1.69
N LEU A 392 -35.21 -9.59 1.12
CA LEU A 392 -34.34 -8.58 1.70
C LEU A 392 -34.94 -7.21 1.38
N THR A 393 -35.56 -6.57 2.38
CA THR A 393 -36.23 -5.28 2.22
C THR A 393 -35.63 -4.22 3.14
N THR A 394 -35.80 -2.95 2.82
CA THR A 394 -35.36 -1.83 3.65
C THR A 394 -35.91 -1.88 5.07
N GLU A 395 -37.11 -2.39 5.26
CA GLU A 395 -37.73 -2.52 6.57
C GLU A 395 -37.07 -3.62 7.42
N ILE A 396 -36.78 -4.78 6.82
CA ILE A 396 -36.06 -5.87 7.49
C ILE A 396 -34.67 -5.37 7.87
N VAL A 397 -33.96 -4.70 6.95
CA VAL A 397 -32.66 -4.10 7.16
C VAL A 397 -32.65 -3.15 8.36
N GLU A 398 -33.55 -2.16 8.38
CA GLU A 398 -33.61 -1.16 9.45
C GLU A 398 -33.96 -1.78 10.82
N ARG A 399 -34.86 -2.75 10.86
CA ARG A 399 -35.16 -3.47 12.10
C ARG A 399 -33.95 -4.26 12.61
N THR A 400 -33.23 -4.92 11.69
CA THR A 400 -32.02 -5.64 12.03
C THR A 400 -30.94 -4.69 12.55
N ALA A 401 -30.74 -3.54 11.88
CA ALA A 401 -29.78 -2.54 12.32
C ALA A 401 -30.07 -2.04 13.74
N ARG A 402 -31.32 -1.74 14.07
CA ARG A 402 -31.73 -1.32 15.44
C ARG A 402 -31.45 -2.40 16.50
N VAL A 403 -31.67 -3.67 16.17
CA VAL A 403 -31.31 -4.76 17.08
C VAL A 403 -29.80 -4.84 17.25
N PHE A 404 -29.04 -4.69 16.16
CA PHE A 404 -27.57 -4.77 16.21
C PHE A 404 -26.93 -3.60 16.98
N GLU A 405 -27.53 -2.41 16.98
CA GLU A 405 -27.04 -1.28 17.80
C GLU A 405 -26.98 -1.60 19.28
N THR A 406 -27.89 -2.46 19.78
CA THR A 406 -28.01 -2.74 21.22
C THR A 406 -27.51 -4.12 21.61
N ALA A 407 -27.61 -5.11 20.72
CA ALA A 407 -27.35 -6.52 21.02
C ALA A 407 -26.25 -7.12 20.11
N GLY A 408 -25.78 -6.38 19.10
CA GLY A 408 -24.79 -6.85 18.13
C GLY A 408 -25.31 -7.89 17.16
N ALA A 409 -24.47 -8.29 16.21
CA ALA A 409 -24.81 -9.23 15.15
C ALA A 409 -25.09 -10.66 15.66
N ASP A 410 -24.66 -11.01 16.87
CA ASP A 410 -24.96 -12.30 17.50
C ASP A 410 -26.44 -12.49 17.75
N ALA A 411 -27.20 -11.38 17.95
CA ALA A 411 -28.66 -11.38 18.09
C ALA A 411 -29.36 -12.04 16.89
N TRP A 412 -28.80 -11.95 15.67
CA TRP A 412 -29.35 -12.63 14.50
C TRP A 412 -29.47 -14.13 14.68
N TYR A 413 -28.60 -14.74 15.46
CA TYR A 413 -28.59 -16.18 15.72
C TYR A 413 -29.27 -16.56 17.04
N GLU A 414 -29.37 -15.63 17.99
CA GLU A 414 -29.96 -15.85 19.34
C GLU A 414 -31.48 -15.65 19.36
N GLN A 415 -31.97 -14.57 18.71
CA GLN A 415 -33.38 -14.18 18.78
C GLN A 415 -34.21 -14.94 17.74
N ASP A 416 -35.53 -14.98 17.93
CA ASP A 416 -36.44 -15.52 16.94
C ASP A 416 -36.42 -14.63 15.67
N VAL A 417 -36.56 -15.26 14.48
CA VAL A 417 -36.58 -14.56 13.20
C VAL A 417 -37.67 -13.47 13.13
N ALA A 418 -38.75 -13.64 13.86
CA ALA A 418 -39.84 -12.68 13.93
C ALA A 418 -39.42 -11.31 14.51
N ALA A 419 -38.36 -11.26 15.32
CA ALA A 419 -37.82 -10.01 15.87
C ALA A 419 -37.32 -9.06 14.78
N PHE A 420 -36.88 -9.59 13.65
CA PHE A 420 -36.31 -8.87 12.52
C PHE A 420 -37.35 -8.57 11.42
N LEU A 421 -38.51 -9.18 11.48
CA LEU A 421 -39.56 -9.01 10.47
C LEU A 421 -40.55 -7.86 10.84
N PRO A 422 -41.03 -7.11 9.84
CA PRO A 422 -42.14 -6.22 10.04
C PRO A 422 -43.37 -6.97 10.59
N GLU A 423 -44.21 -6.27 11.36
CA GLU A 423 -45.46 -6.85 11.87
C GLU A 423 -46.34 -7.30 10.71
N GLY A 424 -46.83 -8.56 10.79
CA GLY A 424 -47.69 -9.14 9.75
C GLY A 424 -46.96 -9.46 8.43
N PHE A 425 -45.61 -9.49 8.41
CA PHE A 425 -44.86 -9.78 7.20
C PHE A 425 -45.25 -11.14 6.58
N ARG A 426 -45.47 -11.12 5.27
CA ARG A 426 -45.83 -12.29 4.47
C ARG A 426 -44.90 -12.42 3.27
N CYS A 427 -44.64 -13.64 2.84
CA CYS A 427 -43.88 -13.89 1.64
C CYS A 427 -44.53 -13.21 0.41
N PRO A 428 -43.81 -12.38 -0.34
CA PRO A 428 -44.35 -11.68 -1.49
C PRO A 428 -44.80 -12.62 -2.62
N SER A 429 -44.26 -13.83 -2.69
CA SER A 429 -44.54 -14.80 -3.75
C SER A 429 -45.73 -15.72 -3.41
N CYS A 430 -45.85 -16.20 -2.17
CA CYS A 430 -46.85 -17.20 -1.81
C CYS A 430 -47.69 -16.86 -0.61
N GLY A 431 -47.50 -15.71 0.06
CA GLY A 431 -48.22 -15.29 1.24
C GLY A 431 -47.87 -16.06 2.53
N GLY A 432 -46.93 -16.97 2.49
CA GLY A 432 -46.48 -17.76 3.66
C GLY A 432 -45.91 -16.88 4.78
N THR A 433 -45.97 -17.38 6.02
CA THR A 433 -45.60 -16.62 7.23
C THR A 433 -44.43 -17.23 8.00
N ALA A 434 -43.93 -18.40 7.56
CA ALA A 434 -42.79 -19.07 8.18
C ALA A 434 -41.52 -18.83 7.36
N PHE A 435 -40.47 -18.39 8.04
CA PHE A 435 -39.23 -18.01 7.41
C PHE A 435 -38.03 -18.64 8.09
N ASP A 436 -37.01 -18.92 7.31
CA ASP A 436 -35.68 -19.22 7.78
C ASP A 436 -34.78 -17.99 7.55
N ARG A 437 -33.83 -17.75 8.45
CA ARG A 437 -32.85 -16.67 8.31
C ARG A 437 -31.75 -17.03 7.33
N GLU A 438 -31.20 -16.05 6.64
CA GLU A 438 -29.95 -16.22 5.90
C GLU A 438 -28.81 -16.54 6.88
N ARG A 439 -27.90 -17.43 6.48
CA ARG A 439 -26.75 -17.85 7.29
C ARG A 439 -25.44 -17.23 6.82
N ASP A 440 -25.39 -16.78 5.57
CA ASP A 440 -24.22 -16.16 5.01
C ASP A 440 -23.96 -14.78 5.64
N ILE A 441 -22.70 -14.48 5.84
CA ILE A 441 -22.28 -13.14 6.28
C ILE A 441 -21.96 -12.25 5.08
N VAL A 442 -21.99 -10.95 5.29
CA VAL A 442 -21.55 -9.96 4.31
C VAL A 442 -20.04 -10.10 4.08
N ASP A 443 -19.58 -9.86 2.88
CA ASP A 443 -18.15 -9.78 2.52
C ASP A 443 -17.44 -8.78 3.44
N VAL A 444 -16.34 -9.18 4.07
CA VAL A 444 -15.55 -8.30 4.96
C VAL A 444 -15.01 -7.06 4.26
N TRP A 445 -14.87 -7.10 2.94
CA TRP A 445 -14.55 -5.88 2.17
C TRP A 445 -15.70 -4.87 2.13
N PHE A 446 -16.95 -5.30 2.33
CA PHE A 446 -18.06 -4.41 2.54
C PHE A 446 -18.03 -3.81 3.95
N ASP A 447 -17.63 -4.59 4.96
CA ASP A 447 -17.42 -4.10 6.33
C ASP A 447 -16.39 -2.97 6.33
N SER A 448 -15.21 -3.22 5.74
CA SER A 448 -14.13 -2.23 5.58
C SER A 448 -14.59 -1.02 4.76
N GLY A 449 -15.28 -1.27 3.66
CA GLY A 449 -15.81 -0.24 2.76
C GLY A 449 -16.81 0.70 3.42
N SER A 450 -17.51 0.23 4.47
CA SER A 450 -18.50 1.00 5.24
C SER A 450 -17.87 1.91 6.30
N SER A 451 -16.53 1.94 6.44
CA SER A 451 -15.84 2.72 7.49
C SER A 451 -16.16 4.21 7.43
N HIS A 452 -16.32 4.79 6.26
CA HIS A 452 -16.70 6.20 6.12
C HIS A 452 -18.11 6.51 6.65
N GLU A 453 -19.06 5.56 6.60
CA GLU A 453 -20.40 5.70 7.19
C GLU A 453 -20.37 5.44 8.70
N ALA A 454 -19.72 4.36 9.11
CA ALA A 454 -19.70 3.92 10.49
C ALA A 454 -18.84 4.83 11.40
N VAL A 455 -17.86 5.53 10.85
CA VAL A 455 -16.89 6.35 11.62
C VAL A 455 -17.01 7.82 11.26
N LEU A 456 -16.72 8.21 10.00
CA LEU A 456 -16.64 9.63 9.62
C LEU A 456 -18.00 10.32 9.72
N ALA A 457 -19.06 9.68 9.23
CA ALA A 457 -20.42 10.23 9.28
C ALA A 457 -21.06 10.12 10.68
N ALA A 458 -20.59 9.18 11.51
CA ALA A 458 -21.19 8.92 12.82
C ALA A 458 -20.56 9.76 13.94
N ARG A 459 -19.32 10.23 13.80
CA ARG A 459 -18.59 10.98 14.82
C ARG A 459 -18.62 12.48 14.50
N PRO A 460 -19.23 13.32 15.35
CA PRO A 460 -19.40 14.75 15.07
C PRO A 460 -18.08 15.54 14.98
N GLU A 461 -17.02 15.04 15.60
CA GLU A 461 -15.66 15.63 15.56
C GLU A 461 -14.91 15.33 14.26
N LEU A 462 -15.42 14.43 13.42
CA LEU A 462 -14.79 14.04 12.15
C LEU A 462 -15.53 14.65 10.96
N ALA A 463 -14.86 14.73 9.83
CA ALA A 463 -15.42 15.22 8.57
C ALA A 463 -15.67 14.08 7.58
N TRP A 464 -16.72 14.22 6.77
CA TRP A 464 -16.98 13.40 5.62
C TRP A 464 -16.97 14.28 4.34
N PRO A 465 -16.36 13.88 3.23
CA PRO A 465 -15.51 12.69 3.02
C PRO A 465 -14.16 12.79 3.75
N ALA A 466 -13.43 11.68 3.85
CA ALA A 466 -12.08 11.67 4.41
C ALA A 466 -11.14 12.58 3.61
N ASP A 467 -10.23 13.29 4.27
CA ASP A 467 -9.21 14.08 3.59
C ASP A 467 -8.19 13.18 2.88
N LEU A 468 -7.80 12.06 3.51
CA LEU A 468 -6.80 11.14 2.97
C LEU A 468 -7.09 9.70 3.36
N TYR A 469 -7.07 8.79 2.37
CA TYR A 469 -6.91 7.35 2.57
C TYR A 469 -5.46 6.97 2.29
N LEU A 470 -4.85 6.18 3.18
CA LEU A 470 -3.44 5.79 3.11
C LEU A 470 -3.30 4.29 3.34
N GLU A 471 -2.86 3.56 2.31
CA GLU A 471 -2.60 2.11 2.36
C GLU A 471 -1.66 1.67 1.22
N GLY A 472 -1.39 0.36 1.16
CA GLY A 472 -0.57 -0.27 0.14
C GLY A 472 -1.26 -0.40 -1.23
N THR A 473 -0.46 -0.77 -2.23
CA THR A 473 -0.92 -0.93 -3.63
C THR A 473 -1.92 -2.06 -3.84
N ASP A 474 -2.04 -3.01 -2.92
CA ASP A 474 -3.05 -4.07 -2.94
C ASP A 474 -4.46 -3.54 -2.69
N GLN A 475 -4.59 -2.40 -2.00
CA GLN A 475 -5.88 -1.82 -1.63
C GLN A 475 -6.67 -1.20 -2.79
N TYR A 476 -6.08 -1.12 -3.99
CA TYR A 476 -6.85 -0.83 -5.21
C TYR A 476 -7.91 -1.90 -5.52
N ARG A 477 -7.69 -3.15 -5.10
CA ARG A 477 -8.68 -4.24 -5.14
C ARG A 477 -9.36 -4.49 -3.78
N GLY A 478 -8.94 -3.80 -2.74
CA GLY A 478 -9.45 -3.91 -1.38
C GLY A 478 -10.20 -2.67 -0.94
N TRP A 479 -9.74 -2.05 0.16
CA TRP A 479 -10.42 -0.98 0.87
C TRP A 479 -10.66 0.29 0.03
N PHE A 480 -9.74 0.71 -0.82
CA PHE A 480 -9.96 1.88 -1.69
C PHE A 480 -11.17 1.66 -2.60
N GLN A 481 -11.25 0.48 -3.22
CA GLN A 481 -12.31 0.17 -4.16
C GLN A 481 -13.65 -0.10 -3.45
N SER A 482 -13.63 -0.89 -2.36
CA SER A 482 -14.85 -1.19 -1.62
C SER A 482 -15.45 0.08 -0.99
N SER A 483 -14.62 0.98 -0.43
CA SER A 483 -15.08 2.28 0.07
C SER A 483 -15.68 3.16 -1.03
N LEU A 484 -15.03 3.21 -2.21
CA LEU A 484 -15.57 3.95 -3.37
C LEU A 484 -16.97 3.45 -3.74
N LEU A 485 -17.13 2.13 -3.88
CA LEU A 485 -18.40 1.52 -4.24
C LEU A 485 -19.47 1.72 -3.17
N VAL A 486 -19.11 1.59 -1.88
CA VAL A 486 -20.06 1.86 -0.78
C VAL A 486 -20.42 3.34 -0.73
N GLY A 487 -19.45 4.26 -0.91
CA GLY A 487 -19.73 5.70 -0.98
C GLY A 487 -20.68 6.08 -2.12
N LEU A 488 -20.50 5.49 -3.30
CA LEU A 488 -21.42 5.67 -4.42
C LEU A 488 -22.80 5.06 -4.16
N GLY A 489 -22.85 3.88 -3.54
CA GLY A 489 -24.10 3.23 -3.16
C GLY A 489 -24.91 4.01 -2.14
N THR A 490 -24.26 4.61 -1.14
CA THR A 490 -24.88 5.32 -0.03
C THR A 490 -25.11 6.81 -0.30
N ARG A 491 -24.12 7.50 -0.89
CA ARG A 491 -24.09 8.97 -1.03
C ARG A 491 -23.91 9.48 -2.47
N GLY A 492 -23.61 8.62 -3.43
CA GLY A 492 -23.45 8.97 -4.83
C GLY A 492 -22.11 9.63 -5.18
N CYS A 493 -21.11 9.61 -4.28
CA CYS A 493 -19.78 10.19 -4.53
C CYS A 493 -18.68 9.43 -3.77
N ALA A 494 -17.40 9.72 -4.11
CA ALA A 494 -16.27 9.12 -3.43
C ALA A 494 -16.20 9.54 -1.95
N PRO A 495 -15.87 8.61 -1.03
CA PRO A 495 -15.81 8.88 0.40
C PRO A 495 -14.47 9.47 0.86
N TYR A 496 -13.58 9.79 -0.05
CA TYR A 496 -12.26 10.35 0.20
C TYR A 496 -11.89 11.40 -0.86
N ARG A 497 -11.14 12.43 -0.43
CA ARG A 497 -10.61 13.51 -1.29
C ARG A 497 -9.27 13.18 -1.88
N GLY A 498 -8.46 12.41 -1.15
CA GLY A 498 -7.12 11.99 -1.56
C GLY A 498 -6.83 10.53 -1.22
N VAL A 499 -5.99 9.91 -2.04
CA VAL A 499 -5.44 8.56 -1.80
C VAL A 499 -3.92 8.63 -1.91
N LEU A 500 -3.24 8.26 -0.83
CA LEU A 500 -1.79 8.07 -0.80
C LEU A 500 -1.48 6.59 -0.76
N THR A 501 -0.72 6.11 -1.75
CA THR A 501 -0.40 4.70 -1.89
C THR A 501 1.08 4.45 -1.67
N HIS A 502 1.42 3.46 -0.86
CA HIS A 502 2.79 3.01 -0.67
C HIS A 502 3.04 1.61 -1.25
N GLY A 503 4.32 1.30 -1.50
CA GLY A 503 4.78 -0.02 -1.92
C GLY A 503 4.88 -1.02 -0.76
N PHE A 504 5.43 -2.21 -1.06
CA PHE A 504 5.68 -3.26 -0.08
C PHE A 504 7.12 -3.28 0.40
N PHE A 505 7.33 -3.85 1.58
CA PHE A 505 8.67 -4.20 2.03
C PHE A 505 9.17 -5.46 1.33
N ILE A 506 10.37 -5.34 0.78
CA ILE A 506 11.09 -6.43 0.14
C ILE A 506 12.45 -6.64 0.81
N ASP A 507 12.96 -7.86 0.76
CA ASP A 507 14.28 -8.19 1.27
C ASP A 507 15.40 -7.68 0.33
N GLU A 508 16.66 -7.95 0.67
CA GLU A 508 17.81 -7.53 -0.12
C GLU A 508 17.84 -8.19 -1.52
N ASP A 509 17.22 -9.34 -1.69
CA ASP A 509 17.08 -10.05 -2.97
C ASP A 509 15.89 -9.56 -3.82
N GLY A 510 15.11 -8.60 -3.33
CA GLY A 510 13.91 -8.08 -4.01
C GLY A 510 12.67 -8.96 -3.86
N ARG A 511 12.64 -9.90 -2.89
CA ARG A 511 11.50 -10.76 -2.63
C ARG A 511 10.59 -10.14 -1.57
N LYS A 512 9.27 -10.23 -1.79
CA LYS A 512 8.28 -9.80 -0.80
C LYS A 512 8.51 -10.50 0.54
N MET A 513 8.52 -9.74 1.63
CA MET A 513 8.67 -10.30 2.97
C MET A 513 7.43 -11.08 3.38
N SER A 514 7.62 -12.33 3.77
CA SER A 514 6.53 -13.18 4.26
C SER A 514 7.01 -14.13 5.36
N LYS A 515 6.10 -14.46 6.28
CA LYS A 515 6.39 -15.44 7.36
C LYS A 515 6.70 -16.83 6.81
N SER A 516 6.09 -17.20 5.68
CA SER A 516 6.32 -18.48 5.00
C SER A 516 7.72 -18.63 4.42
N GLN A 517 8.33 -17.52 3.99
CA GLN A 517 9.70 -17.49 3.47
C GLN A 517 10.76 -17.28 4.56
N GLY A 518 10.35 -16.95 5.78
CA GLY A 518 11.27 -16.73 6.90
C GLY A 518 12.14 -15.47 6.80
N ASN A 519 11.83 -14.57 5.83
CA ASN A 519 12.56 -13.33 5.58
C ASN A 519 11.93 -12.09 6.26
N THR A 520 10.97 -12.29 7.15
CA THR A 520 10.27 -11.20 7.84
C THR A 520 11.13 -10.64 8.97
N ILE A 521 11.26 -9.31 8.99
CA ILE A 521 11.88 -8.57 10.09
C ILE A 521 10.74 -7.98 10.94
N ALA A 522 10.61 -8.43 12.19
CA ALA A 522 9.60 -7.90 13.10
C ALA A 522 9.97 -6.48 13.55
N PRO A 523 9.06 -5.49 13.42
CA PRO A 523 9.32 -4.11 13.88
C PRO A 523 9.78 -4.04 15.33
N GLN A 524 9.21 -4.86 16.22
CA GLN A 524 9.53 -4.90 17.63
C GLN A 524 11.02 -5.21 17.89
N ALA A 525 11.62 -6.10 17.09
CA ALA A 525 13.04 -6.43 17.22
C ALA A 525 13.93 -5.23 16.85
N LEU A 526 13.58 -4.50 15.79
CA LEU A 526 14.28 -3.28 15.38
C LEU A 526 14.11 -2.16 16.40
N ILE A 527 12.89 -1.98 16.93
CA ILE A 527 12.59 -0.98 17.94
C ILE A 527 13.36 -1.26 19.23
N ALA A 528 13.44 -2.50 19.67
CA ALA A 528 14.20 -2.90 20.85
C ALA A 528 15.71 -2.60 20.70
N GLN A 529 16.26 -2.72 19.51
CA GLN A 529 17.68 -2.50 19.23
C GLN A 529 18.02 -1.04 18.97
N HIS A 530 17.19 -0.30 18.23
CA HIS A 530 17.52 1.01 17.68
C HIS A 530 16.57 2.13 18.10
N GLY A 531 15.41 1.81 18.66
CA GLY A 531 14.32 2.76 18.91
C GLY A 531 13.37 2.92 17.71
N ALA A 532 12.16 3.43 17.98
CA ALA A 532 11.12 3.60 16.96
C ALA A 532 11.52 4.62 15.88
N ASP A 533 12.19 5.71 16.28
CA ASP A 533 12.55 6.79 15.36
C ASP A 533 13.53 6.38 14.26
N VAL A 534 14.37 5.36 14.49
CA VAL A 534 15.24 4.82 13.44
C VAL A 534 14.42 4.13 12.35
N LEU A 535 13.38 3.37 12.72
CA LEU A 535 12.49 2.75 11.75
C LEU A 535 11.67 3.80 10.98
N ARG A 536 11.16 4.82 11.67
CA ARG A 536 10.46 5.94 11.06
C ARG A 536 11.35 6.75 10.10
N LEU A 537 12.60 7.01 10.50
CA LEU A 537 13.58 7.69 9.66
C LEU A 537 13.92 6.88 8.41
N TRP A 538 14.06 5.56 8.53
CA TRP A 538 14.30 4.70 7.38
C TRP A 538 13.17 4.83 6.35
N VAL A 539 11.90 4.82 6.77
CA VAL A 539 10.76 5.03 5.86
C VAL A 539 10.83 6.39 5.17
N ALA A 540 11.26 7.45 5.89
CA ALA A 540 11.46 8.78 5.32
C ALA A 540 12.69 8.90 4.41
N MET A 541 13.67 7.99 4.50
CA MET A 541 14.88 7.99 3.67
C MET A 541 14.69 7.30 2.33
N VAL A 542 13.65 6.49 2.18
CA VAL A 542 13.35 5.74 0.94
C VAL A 542 12.15 6.34 0.22
N ASP A 543 12.01 6.07 -1.07
CA ASP A 543 10.78 6.42 -1.78
C ASP A 543 9.71 5.37 -1.44
N ALA A 544 8.81 5.73 -0.52
CA ALA A 544 7.77 4.85 -0.05
C ALA A 544 6.67 4.57 -1.10
N ARG A 545 6.65 5.29 -2.24
CA ARG A 545 5.71 5.08 -3.35
C ARG A 545 6.01 3.81 -4.15
N ASP A 546 7.27 3.35 -4.08
CA ASP A 546 7.74 2.11 -4.70
C ASP A 546 7.99 1.02 -3.64
N GLU A 547 8.49 -0.14 -4.08
CA GLU A 547 8.89 -1.22 -3.17
C GLU A 547 10.10 -0.81 -2.32
N MET A 548 9.96 -0.94 -1.01
CA MET A 548 10.95 -0.49 -0.03
C MET A 548 11.87 -1.64 0.39
N ARG A 549 13.14 -1.56 0.00
CA ARG A 549 14.15 -2.55 0.43
C ARG A 549 14.63 -2.28 1.85
N ILE A 550 14.71 -3.34 2.64
CA ILE A 550 15.32 -3.31 3.97
C ILE A 550 16.42 -4.36 4.07
N SER A 551 17.59 -3.92 4.57
CA SER A 551 18.72 -4.81 4.89
C SER A 551 19.44 -4.29 6.13
N ARG A 552 20.35 -5.10 6.68
CA ARG A 552 21.18 -4.68 7.81
C ARG A 552 22.07 -3.49 7.47
N GLU A 553 22.56 -3.44 6.23
CA GLU A 553 23.41 -2.33 5.78
C GLU A 553 22.63 -1.03 5.66
N ILE A 554 21.42 -1.08 5.07
CA ILE A 554 20.53 0.09 4.97
C ILE A 554 20.20 0.61 6.37
N LEU A 555 19.85 -0.28 7.30
CA LEU A 555 19.57 0.10 8.68
C LEU A 555 20.79 0.72 9.38
N ALA A 556 22.00 0.20 9.15
CA ALA A 556 23.22 0.79 9.71
C ALA A 556 23.46 2.22 9.21
N ARG A 557 23.21 2.48 7.93
CA ARG A 557 23.26 3.84 7.34
C ARG A 557 22.20 4.77 7.96
N THR A 558 21.00 4.24 8.18
CA THR A 558 19.93 5.01 8.84
C THR A 558 20.28 5.36 10.28
N VAL A 559 20.85 4.43 11.05
CA VAL A 559 21.34 4.67 12.41
C VAL A 559 22.42 5.76 12.43
N GLU A 560 23.31 5.77 11.46
CA GLU A 560 24.35 6.80 11.35
C GLU A 560 23.75 8.19 11.03
N ALA A 561 22.78 8.25 10.12
CA ALA A 561 22.06 9.50 9.83
C ALA A 561 21.30 10.00 11.07
N TYR A 562 20.60 9.13 11.77
CA TYR A 562 19.91 9.45 13.01
C TYR A 562 20.87 10.00 14.07
N ARG A 563 22.05 9.36 14.26
CA ARG A 563 23.07 9.82 15.21
C ARG A 563 23.56 11.23 14.91
N LYS A 564 23.75 11.58 13.64
CA LYS A 564 24.18 12.93 13.24
C LYS A 564 23.12 13.96 13.64
N ILE A 565 21.85 13.72 13.33
CA ILE A 565 20.75 14.61 13.69
C ILE A 565 20.67 14.77 15.22
N ARG A 566 20.64 13.66 15.96
CA ARG A 566 20.55 13.66 17.43
C ARG A 566 21.75 14.34 18.09
N ASN A 567 22.98 14.09 17.63
CA ASN A 567 24.18 14.73 18.17
C ASN A 567 24.18 16.23 17.92
N THR A 568 23.72 16.69 16.76
CA THR A 568 23.58 18.12 16.47
C THR A 568 22.56 18.78 17.39
N ALA A 569 21.37 18.16 17.57
CA ALA A 569 20.36 18.65 18.51
C ALA A 569 20.93 18.72 19.95
N ARG A 570 21.63 17.66 20.39
CA ARG A 570 22.29 17.67 21.71
C ARG A 570 23.31 18.80 21.86
N TYR A 571 24.08 19.08 20.80
CA TYR A 571 25.04 20.18 20.80
C TYR A 571 24.33 21.53 20.93
N LEU A 572 23.26 21.76 20.19
CA LEU A 572 22.47 22.98 20.27
C LEU A 572 21.93 23.19 21.70
N LEU A 573 21.27 22.17 22.26
CA LEU A 573 20.70 22.23 23.60
C LEU A 573 21.77 22.47 24.70
N ALA A 574 22.92 21.80 24.56
CA ALA A 574 24.01 21.96 25.55
C ALA A 574 24.54 23.40 25.62
N ASN A 575 24.47 24.16 24.54
CA ASN A 575 24.91 25.55 24.50
C ASN A 575 23.84 26.54 24.94
N LEU A 576 22.63 26.08 25.25
CA LEU A 576 21.52 26.90 25.72
C LEU A 576 21.29 26.83 27.26
N TYR A 577 22.19 26.19 28.01
CA TYR A 577 22.04 25.95 29.45
C TYR A 577 21.84 27.21 30.30
N ASP A 578 22.35 28.38 29.83
CA ASP A 578 22.25 29.68 30.50
C ASP A 578 21.50 30.73 29.66
N PHE A 579 20.70 30.28 28.71
CA PHE A 579 19.95 31.13 27.76
C PHE A 579 18.48 31.18 28.16
N ASP A 580 17.97 32.37 28.41
CA ASP A 580 16.56 32.62 28.58
C ASP A 580 16.00 33.34 27.33
N PRO A 581 15.16 32.71 26.53
CA PRO A 581 14.67 33.31 25.27
C PRO A 581 13.84 34.58 25.50
N ALA A 582 13.28 34.79 26.68
CA ALA A 582 12.52 36.02 27.01
C ALA A 582 13.43 37.20 27.27
N ARG A 583 14.65 36.95 27.77
CA ARG A 583 15.59 38.00 28.21
C ARG A 583 16.79 38.17 27.28
N ASP A 584 17.34 37.05 26.80
CA ASP A 584 18.67 37.00 26.19
C ASP A 584 18.62 36.98 24.66
N ARG A 585 17.43 36.92 24.08
CA ARG A 585 17.23 36.85 22.61
C ARG A 585 17.65 38.16 21.98
N VAL A 586 18.53 38.08 20.98
CA VAL A 586 18.97 39.22 20.15
C VAL A 586 18.01 39.35 18.95
N ALA A 587 17.59 40.58 18.63
CA ALA A 587 16.79 40.84 17.44
C ALA A 587 17.55 40.43 16.18
N VAL A 588 16.85 39.86 15.20
CA VAL A 588 17.50 39.28 14.00
C VAL A 588 18.27 40.32 13.20
N GLU A 589 17.75 41.52 13.16
CA GLU A 589 18.38 42.69 12.47
C GLU A 589 19.72 43.12 13.15
N ALA A 590 19.88 42.79 14.41
CA ALA A 590 21.10 43.10 15.20
C ALA A 590 22.10 41.91 15.24
N LEU A 591 21.75 40.76 14.58
CA LEU A 591 22.64 39.62 14.53
C LEU A 591 23.82 39.90 13.61
N PRO A 592 25.04 39.41 13.95
CA PRO A 592 26.15 39.33 13.01
C PRO A 592 25.76 38.63 11.71
N GLU A 593 26.46 38.98 10.63
CA GLU A 593 26.10 38.49 9.31
C GLU A 593 26.21 36.94 9.18
N VAL A 594 27.20 36.32 9.86
CA VAL A 594 27.32 34.86 9.92
C VAL A 594 26.09 34.18 10.56
N ASP A 595 25.50 34.84 11.54
CA ASP A 595 24.32 34.37 12.25
C ASP A 595 23.07 34.52 11.38
N ARG A 596 22.94 35.68 10.66
CA ARG A 596 21.89 35.87 9.67
C ARG A 596 21.99 34.89 8.50
N PHE A 597 23.21 34.59 8.04
CA PHE A 597 23.42 33.57 7.02
C PHE A 597 22.94 32.17 7.50
N ALA A 598 23.27 31.79 8.75
CA ALA A 598 22.77 30.52 9.30
C ALA A 598 21.24 30.47 9.37
N LEU A 599 20.55 31.59 9.71
CA LEU A 599 19.10 31.67 9.66
C LEU A 599 18.55 31.65 8.23
N ALA A 600 19.23 32.25 7.24
CA ALA A 600 18.82 32.16 5.84
C ALA A 600 18.87 30.70 5.32
N ARG A 601 19.92 29.98 5.67
CA ARG A 601 20.04 28.53 5.34
C ARG A 601 18.96 27.71 6.05
N PHE A 602 18.65 28.02 7.33
CA PHE A 602 17.54 27.40 8.02
C PHE A 602 16.19 27.71 7.36
N ALA A 603 15.96 28.96 6.94
CA ALA A 603 14.72 29.37 6.28
C ALA A 603 14.50 28.63 4.96
N ARG A 604 15.56 28.43 4.19
CA ARG A 604 15.53 27.63 2.95
C ARG A 604 15.16 26.18 3.25
N MET A 605 15.90 25.55 4.17
CA MET A 605 15.64 24.16 4.59
C MET A 605 14.20 23.98 5.09
N ALA A 606 13.70 24.90 5.94
CA ALA A 606 12.33 24.82 6.46
C ALA A 606 11.28 24.92 5.35
N ALA A 607 11.50 25.74 4.33
CA ALA A 607 10.62 25.84 3.18
C ALA A 607 10.64 24.55 2.33
N ASP A 608 11.83 23.95 2.12
CA ASP A 608 11.98 22.71 1.39
C ASP A 608 11.30 21.54 2.13
N VAL A 609 11.47 21.47 3.45
CA VAL A 609 10.79 20.49 4.32
C VAL A 609 9.28 20.61 4.23
N ARG A 610 8.73 21.84 4.31
CA ARG A 610 7.28 22.05 4.20
C ARG A 610 6.75 21.60 2.84
N ARG A 611 7.42 21.97 1.75
CA ARG A 611 7.05 21.49 0.41
C ARG A 611 7.09 19.97 0.30
N GLY A 612 8.11 19.35 0.90
CA GLY A 612 8.21 17.89 0.95
C GLY A 612 7.04 17.23 1.68
N TYR A 613 6.63 17.78 2.82
CA TYR A 613 5.44 17.29 3.54
C TYR A 613 4.15 17.51 2.74
N ASP A 614 3.96 18.70 2.15
CA ASP A 614 2.76 19.00 1.34
C ASP A 614 2.64 18.07 0.11
N ALA A 615 3.77 17.62 -0.43
CA ALA A 615 3.84 16.68 -1.55
C ALA A 615 3.91 15.20 -1.13
N TYR A 616 3.89 14.88 0.17
CA TYR A 616 4.19 13.54 0.70
C TYR A 616 5.53 12.96 0.22
N ASP A 617 6.51 13.84 -0.05
CA ASP A 617 7.88 13.48 -0.43
C ASP A 617 8.80 13.51 0.79
N PHE A 618 8.74 12.45 1.58
CA PHE A 618 9.51 12.35 2.83
C PHE A 618 11.01 12.20 2.57
N GLN A 619 11.40 11.69 1.41
CA GLN A 619 12.82 11.61 1.02
C GLN A 619 13.41 13.01 0.82
N ALA A 620 12.66 13.93 0.19
CA ALA A 620 13.08 15.33 0.07
C ALA A 620 13.17 16.02 1.45
N VAL A 621 12.24 15.71 2.36
CA VAL A 621 12.31 16.18 3.76
C VAL A 621 13.60 15.72 4.44
N PHE A 622 13.91 14.44 4.36
CA PHE A 622 15.14 13.90 4.94
C PHE A 622 16.38 14.53 4.32
N GLN A 623 16.45 14.64 2.99
CA GLN A 623 17.60 15.21 2.29
C GLN A 623 17.87 16.66 2.70
N ALA A 624 16.81 17.51 2.75
CA ALA A 624 16.93 18.90 3.17
C ALA A 624 17.45 19.01 4.61
N VAL A 625 16.91 18.22 5.54
CA VAL A 625 17.36 18.23 6.94
C VAL A 625 18.80 17.70 7.07
N ASN A 626 19.11 16.60 6.40
CA ASN A 626 20.44 15.98 6.49
C ASN A 626 21.53 16.90 5.93
N GLU A 627 21.28 17.57 4.81
CA GLU A 627 22.20 18.56 4.24
C GLU A 627 22.41 19.72 5.22
N PHE A 628 21.33 20.32 5.72
CA PHE A 628 21.42 21.44 6.65
C PHE A 628 22.19 21.05 7.93
N VAL A 629 21.86 19.91 8.53
CA VAL A 629 22.49 19.44 9.78
C VAL A 629 23.97 19.11 9.58
N THR A 630 24.33 18.50 8.46
CA THR A 630 25.71 18.01 8.24
C THR A 630 26.62 19.08 7.64
N VAL A 631 26.12 19.85 6.69
CA VAL A 631 26.92 20.83 5.94
C VAL A 631 26.81 22.22 6.57
N ASP A 632 25.60 22.77 6.66
CA ASP A 632 25.41 24.15 7.11
C ASP A 632 25.69 24.30 8.61
N LEU A 633 25.18 23.38 9.44
CA LEU A 633 25.39 23.43 10.88
C LEU A 633 26.73 22.81 11.30
N SER A 634 26.86 21.50 11.22
CA SER A 634 27.98 20.78 11.85
C SER A 634 29.34 21.11 11.24
N ALA A 635 29.45 21.14 9.89
CA ALA A 635 30.72 21.40 9.22
C ALA A 635 31.07 22.89 9.15
N PHE A 636 30.11 23.77 9.39
CA PHE A 636 30.35 25.21 9.31
C PHE A 636 29.91 25.96 10.56
N TYR A 637 28.60 26.26 10.72
CA TYR A 637 28.14 27.27 11.69
C TYR A 637 28.49 26.92 13.14
N LEU A 638 28.28 25.66 13.54
CA LEU A 638 28.59 25.24 14.91
C LEU A 638 30.10 25.25 15.17
N ASP A 639 30.92 25.00 14.16
CA ASP A 639 32.38 25.02 14.30
C ASP A 639 32.91 26.45 14.47
N VAL A 640 32.48 27.40 13.64
CA VAL A 640 32.94 28.80 13.72
C VAL A 640 32.37 29.54 14.93
N SER A 641 31.23 29.13 15.49
CA SER A 641 30.62 29.76 16.66
C SER A 641 31.22 29.32 18.00
N LYS A 642 32.03 28.22 18.03
CA LYS A 642 32.65 27.69 19.27
C LYS A 642 33.41 28.72 20.07
N ASP A 643 34.20 29.56 19.39
CA ASP A 643 34.98 30.57 20.08
C ASP A 643 34.07 31.54 20.84
N ARG A 644 33.00 32.05 20.23
CA ARG A 644 32.04 32.94 20.86
C ARG A 644 31.30 32.27 22.02
N LEU A 645 30.89 31.02 21.87
CA LEU A 645 30.14 30.27 22.86
C LEU A 645 30.96 29.95 24.12
N TYR A 646 32.26 29.58 23.95
CA TYR A 646 33.08 29.06 25.03
C TYR A 646 34.04 30.06 25.61
N THR A 647 34.42 31.11 24.87
CA THR A 647 35.47 32.01 25.32
C THR A 647 35.00 33.45 25.58
N PHE A 648 33.79 33.86 25.13
CA PHE A 648 33.24 35.17 25.42
C PHE A 648 32.53 35.22 26.78
N ALA A 649 32.32 36.42 27.30
CA ALA A 649 31.54 36.62 28.54
C ALA A 649 30.10 36.10 28.39
N ALA A 650 29.50 35.69 29.50
CA ALA A 650 28.15 35.10 29.46
C ALA A 650 27.09 36.04 28.89
N ASP A 651 27.21 37.32 29.14
CA ASP A 651 26.32 38.41 28.73
C ASP A 651 26.77 39.10 27.43
N SER A 652 27.87 38.62 26.80
CA SER A 652 28.37 39.18 25.54
C SER A 652 27.31 39.13 24.44
N PRO A 653 27.03 40.26 23.77
CA PRO A 653 26.08 40.29 22.63
C PRO A 653 26.42 39.26 21.53
N ALA A 654 27.70 39.07 21.23
CA ALA A 654 28.12 38.09 20.22
C ALA A 654 27.88 36.63 20.64
N ARG A 655 27.97 36.31 21.94
CA ARG A 655 27.61 35.02 22.50
C ARG A 655 26.10 34.83 22.49
N ARG A 656 25.34 35.84 22.94
CA ARG A 656 23.86 35.81 22.95
C ARG A 656 23.29 35.73 21.52
N ALA A 657 23.94 36.37 20.52
CA ALA A 657 23.58 36.22 19.11
C ALA A 657 23.70 34.78 18.64
N ALA A 658 24.83 34.11 18.91
CA ALA A 658 25.01 32.72 18.54
C ALA A 658 24.01 31.79 19.26
N GLN A 659 23.72 32.03 20.55
CA GLN A 659 22.70 31.29 21.30
C GLN A 659 21.30 31.51 20.76
N THR A 660 20.98 32.76 20.35
CA THR A 660 19.68 33.06 19.69
C THR A 660 19.47 32.24 18.44
N VAL A 661 20.48 32.17 17.57
CA VAL A 661 20.39 31.32 16.36
C VAL A 661 20.23 29.83 16.72
N GLN A 662 21.04 29.35 17.65
CA GLN A 662 20.95 27.94 18.08
C GLN A 662 19.58 27.61 18.69
N TYR A 663 18.98 28.52 19.45
CA TYR A 663 17.63 28.38 20.00
C TYR A 663 16.58 28.30 18.88
N LEU A 664 16.59 29.26 17.92
CA LEU A 664 15.64 29.31 16.82
C LEU A 664 15.74 28.07 15.92
N VAL A 665 16.96 27.61 15.66
CA VAL A 665 17.22 26.42 14.88
C VAL A 665 16.78 25.17 15.64
N ALA A 666 17.06 25.04 16.92
CA ALA A 666 16.67 23.87 17.72
C ALA A 666 15.14 23.77 17.88
N ASP A 667 14.46 24.90 18.16
CA ASP A 667 13.00 24.97 18.20
C ASP A 667 12.37 24.59 16.85
N GLY A 668 12.88 25.19 15.77
CA GLY A 668 12.36 24.90 14.43
C GLY A 668 12.64 23.47 13.97
N LEU A 669 13.82 22.92 14.24
CA LEU A 669 14.13 21.51 13.92
C LEU A 669 13.25 20.54 14.70
N ALA A 670 13.00 20.79 16.01
CA ALA A 670 12.10 19.96 16.81
C ALA A 670 10.70 19.87 16.15
N ARG A 671 10.13 21.03 15.78
CA ARG A 671 8.81 21.09 15.14
C ARG A 671 8.79 20.44 13.75
N LEU A 672 9.81 20.70 12.91
CA LEU A 672 9.89 20.15 11.55
C LEU A 672 10.17 18.65 11.53
N LEU A 673 10.87 18.12 12.53
CA LEU A 673 11.19 16.70 12.65
C LEU A 673 10.11 15.87 13.34
N ALA A 674 9.18 16.50 14.09
CA ALA A 674 8.15 15.80 14.86
C ALA A 674 7.34 14.77 14.06
N PRO A 675 6.95 15.02 12.79
CA PRO A 675 6.23 14.01 12.01
C PRO A 675 7.06 12.76 11.68
N VAL A 676 8.39 12.85 11.63
CA VAL A 676 9.30 11.73 11.31
C VAL A 676 9.95 11.17 12.56
N LEU A 677 10.61 12.00 13.35
CA LEU A 677 11.32 11.62 14.59
C LEU A 677 10.48 11.97 15.82
N SER A 678 9.30 11.34 15.92
CA SER A 678 8.24 11.76 16.86
C SER A 678 8.69 11.74 18.32
N VAL A 679 9.49 10.77 18.73
CA VAL A 679 9.99 10.63 20.11
C VAL A 679 11.19 11.56 20.35
N THR A 680 12.14 11.60 19.42
CA THR A 680 13.34 12.44 19.54
C THR A 680 13.01 13.93 19.49
N ALA A 681 12.06 14.33 18.65
CA ALA A 681 11.63 15.72 18.55
C ALA A 681 10.95 16.20 19.85
N ASP A 682 10.17 15.34 20.48
CA ASP A 682 9.53 15.63 21.76
C ASP A 682 10.56 15.70 22.89
N GLU A 683 11.56 14.81 22.92
CA GLU A 683 12.70 14.88 23.83
C GLU A 683 13.50 16.21 23.67
N ILE A 684 13.74 16.64 22.42
CA ILE A 684 14.39 17.95 22.17
C ILE A 684 13.52 19.09 22.71
N TRP A 685 12.20 19.01 22.47
CA TRP A 685 11.23 20.00 22.92
C TRP A 685 11.21 20.18 24.43
N GLU A 686 11.22 19.09 25.19
CA GLU A 686 11.27 19.11 26.66
C GLU A 686 12.52 19.80 27.22
N HIS A 687 13.64 19.74 26.50
CA HIS A 687 14.92 20.27 26.93
C HIS A 687 15.24 21.69 26.42
N LEU A 688 14.37 22.27 25.60
CA LEU A 688 14.52 23.63 25.13
C LEU A 688 14.18 24.62 26.28
N PRO A 689 14.91 25.76 26.44
CA PRO A 689 14.59 26.77 27.46
C PRO A 689 13.34 27.57 27.09
N GLY A 690 12.62 28.08 28.11
CA GLY A 690 11.42 28.93 27.99
C GLY A 690 10.11 28.17 28.12
N ALA A 691 9.00 28.93 28.30
CA ALA A 691 7.65 28.36 28.40
C ALA A 691 7.17 27.85 27.02
N ARG A 692 6.54 26.66 27.00
CA ARG A 692 6.07 25.99 25.79
C ARG A 692 4.94 25.01 26.07
N ASP A 693 4.29 24.52 25.03
CA ASP A 693 3.32 23.44 25.14
C ASP A 693 3.94 22.17 25.73
N ALA A 694 3.12 21.33 26.34
CA ALA A 694 3.55 20.10 27.02
C ALA A 694 4.23 19.09 26.05
N SER A 695 3.98 19.18 24.76
CA SER A 695 4.57 18.33 23.73
C SER A 695 4.75 19.10 22.41
N VAL A 696 5.79 18.76 21.66
CA VAL A 696 6.01 19.30 20.31
C VAL A 696 4.85 19.00 19.37
N HIS A 697 4.11 17.92 19.61
CA HIS A 697 2.96 17.49 18.82
C HIS A 697 1.72 18.38 19.01
N LEU A 698 1.73 19.28 19.98
CA LEU A 698 0.71 20.34 20.17
C LEU A 698 1.12 21.66 19.51
N ALA A 699 2.36 21.78 19.06
CA ALA A 699 2.88 22.98 18.43
C ALA A 699 2.69 22.94 16.90
N GLU A 700 2.52 24.14 16.31
CA GLU A 700 2.50 24.30 14.86
C GLU A 700 3.90 24.29 14.26
N PHE A 701 4.02 24.03 12.96
CA PHE A 701 5.27 24.22 12.22
C PHE A 701 5.80 25.65 12.37
N PRO A 702 7.15 25.83 12.40
CA PRO A 702 7.74 27.13 12.65
C PRO A 702 7.31 28.14 11.59
N GLN A 703 6.87 29.31 12.05
CA GLN A 703 6.64 30.45 11.19
C GLN A 703 7.99 31.12 10.89
N VAL A 704 8.54 30.86 9.72
CA VAL A 704 9.82 31.43 9.28
C VAL A 704 9.56 32.71 8.52
N PRO A 705 9.99 33.88 9.04
CA PRO A 705 9.81 35.15 8.36
C PRO A 705 10.48 35.18 7.00
N GLU A 706 9.81 35.71 6.00
CA GLU A 706 10.36 35.89 4.64
C GLU A 706 11.66 36.73 4.67
N ALA A 707 11.75 37.69 5.59
CA ALA A 707 12.94 38.53 5.76
C ALA A 707 14.22 37.76 6.13
N TRP A 708 14.12 36.50 6.57
CA TRP A 708 15.31 35.67 6.80
C TRP A 708 15.91 35.10 5.49
N ARG A 709 15.15 35.11 4.40
CA ARG A 709 15.64 34.72 3.08
C ARG A 709 16.34 35.90 2.43
N ASP A 710 17.65 35.86 2.39
CA ASP A 710 18.51 36.87 1.78
C ASP A 710 19.41 36.22 0.74
N GLU A 711 18.97 36.21 -0.51
CA GLU A 711 19.71 35.60 -1.61
C GLU A 711 21.06 36.25 -1.86
N ALA A 712 21.12 37.57 -1.70
CA ALA A 712 22.37 38.32 -1.87
C ALA A 712 23.40 37.95 -0.78
N LEU A 713 22.92 37.75 0.45
CA LEU A 713 23.73 37.23 1.56
C LEU A 713 24.18 35.79 1.27
N GLU A 714 23.29 34.92 0.87
CA GLU A 714 23.62 33.52 0.54
C GLU A 714 24.66 33.42 -0.59
N ASP A 715 24.58 34.26 -1.60
CA ASP A 715 25.54 34.28 -2.74
C ASP A 715 26.93 34.73 -2.29
N ARG A 716 27.00 35.81 -1.47
CA ARG A 716 28.27 36.26 -0.91
C ARG A 716 28.94 35.19 -0.04
N TRP A 717 28.15 34.57 0.86
CA TRP A 717 28.66 33.55 1.76
C TRP A 717 28.98 32.24 1.03
N ARG A 718 28.30 31.89 -0.04
CA ARG A 718 28.67 30.78 -0.90
C ARG A 718 30.07 30.93 -1.43
N ARG A 719 30.44 32.14 -1.88
CA ARG A 719 31.81 32.41 -2.35
C ARG A 719 32.82 32.38 -1.21
N LEU A 720 32.53 32.96 -0.07
CA LEU A 720 33.37 32.85 1.13
C LEU A 720 33.63 31.42 1.57
N LEU A 721 32.61 30.57 1.51
CA LEU A 721 32.74 29.15 1.86
C LEU A 721 33.58 28.37 0.84
N GLN A 722 33.54 28.73 -0.45
CA GLN A 722 34.43 28.16 -1.47
C GLN A 722 35.89 28.52 -1.16
N ILE A 723 36.14 29.76 -0.79
CA ILE A 723 37.50 30.21 -0.39
C ILE A 723 37.92 29.49 0.90
N ARG A 724 37.01 29.39 1.91
CA ARG A 724 37.28 28.63 3.14
C ARG A 724 37.67 27.18 2.87
N SER A 725 37.03 26.52 1.90
CA SER A 725 37.36 25.16 1.51
C SER A 725 38.85 25.05 1.04
N ARG A 726 39.33 26.02 0.26
CA ARG A 726 40.77 26.09 -0.14
C ARG A 726 41.69 26.35 1.04
N VAL A 727 41.28 27.23 1.94
CA VAL A 727 42.05 27.51 3.17
C VAL A 727 42.15 26.26 4.04
N ASN A 728 41.04 25.55 4.24
CA ASN A 728 41.02 24.29 5.00
C ASN A 728 41.93 23.21 4.38
N ALA A 729 41.94 23.08 3.05
CA ALA A 729 42.86 22.17 2.35
C ALA A 729 44.30 22.53 2.61
N ALA A 730 44.67 23.83 2.55
CA ALA A 730 46.03 24.32 2.84
C ALA A 730 46.40 24.12 4.32
N LEU A 731 45.47 24.36 5.25
CA LEU A 731 45.68 24.09 6.67
C LEU A 731 45.93 22.62 6.95
N GLU A 732 45.17 21.73 6.33
CA GLU A 732 45.36 20.28 6.46
C GLU A 732 46.71 19.84 5.88
N ALA A 733 47.09 20.34 4.72
CA ALA A 733 48.44 20.08 4.13
C ALA A 733 49.57 20.55 5.08
N ALA A 734 49.44 21.76 5.66
CA ALA A 734 50.41 22.30 6.61
C ALA A 734 50.46 21.45 7.89
N ARG A 735 49.36 20.90 8.34
CA ARG A 735 49.27 19.99 9.51
C ARG A 735 49.96 18.65 9.22
N GLN A 736 49.73 18.06 8.04
CA GLN A 736 50.39 16.83 7.61
C GLN A 736 51.90 16.97 7.50
N HIS A 737 52.36 18.12 7.00
CA HIS A 737 53.77 18.47 6.93
C HIS A 737 54.34 18.92 8.28
N LYS A 738 53.56 18.91 9.37
CA LYS A 738 53.97 19.36 10.73
C LYS A 738 54.44 20.81 10.80
N THR A 739 54.07 21.66 9.84
CA THR A 739 54.33 23.10 9.86
C THR A 739 53.53 23.78 10.95
N ILE A 740 52.31 23.27 11.22
CA ILE A 740 51.43 23.70 12.32
C ILE A 740 50.93 22.50 13.10
N GLY A 741 50.57 22.69 14.37
CA GLY A 741 49.96 21.64 15.19
C GLY A 741 48.45 21.55 15.05
N ASN A 742 47.80 22.69 14.95
CA ASN A 742 46.33 22.84 14.75
C ASN A 742 46.06 24.18 14.04
N ALA A 743 44.84 24.39 13.58
CA ALA A 743 44.43 25.56 12.81
C ALA A 743 44.63 26.87 13.58
N LEU A 744 44.39 26.88 14.90
CA LEU A 744 44.62 28.07 15.75
C LEU A 744 46.13 28.44 15.91
N SER A 745 47.06 27.54 15.57
CA SER A 745 48.48 27.87 15.54
C SER A 745 48.95 28.40 14.17
N ALA A 746 48.03 28.71 13.28
CA ALA A 746 48.32 29.18 11.94
C ALA A 746 48.10 30.69 11.78
N HIS A 747 49.00 31.29 10.99
CA HIS A 747 48.78 32.52 10.27
C HIS A 747 48.55 32.19 8.80
N VAL A 748 47.45 32.66 8.24
CA VAL A 748 47.04 32.39 6.86
C VAL A 748 47.13 33.66 6.04
N ARG A 749 47.78 33.61 4.88
CA ARG A 749 47.74 34.68 3.89
C ARG A 749 46.95 34.16 2.69
N VAL A 750 45.90 34.93 2.34
CA VAL A 750 45.05 34.65 1.16
C VAL A 750 45.32 35.77 0.13
N ALA A 751 45.95 35.42 -0.97
CA ALA A 751 46.18 36.36 -2.06
C ALA A 751 45.13 36.13 -3.18
N ALA A 752 44.33 37.12 -3.47
CA ALA A 752 43.24 37.07 -4.46
C ALA A 752 43.24 38.29 -5.36
N GLY A 753 42.56 38.20 -6.51
CA GLY A 753 42.33 39.29 -7.46
C GLY A 753 40.85 39.64 -7.55
N GLY A 754 40.51 40.81 -8.18
CA GLY A 754 39.14 41.18 -8.53
C GLY A 754 38.17 41.11 -7.36
N ALA A 755 37.00 40.61 -7.65
CA ALA A 755 35.89 40.52 -6.70
C ALA A 755 36.21 39.69 -5.43
N ASP A 756 37.02 38.65 -5.54
CA ASP A 756 37.44 37.84 -4.35
C ASP A 756 38.24 38.65 -3.36
N ARG A 757 39.13 39.52 -3.86
CA ARG A 757 39.91 40.39 -2.98
C ARG A 757 39.02 41.40 -2.30
N GLU A 758 38.07 42.00 -3.03
CA GLU A 758 37.12 42.96 -2.47
C GLU A 758 36.30 42.31 -1.36
N LEU A 759 35.77 41.08 -1.65
CA LEU A 759 35.03 40.29 -0.71
C LEU A 759 35.84 39.97 0.54
N LEU A 760 37.05 39.42 0.41
CA LEU A 760 37.95 39.13 1.53
C LEU A 760 38.31 40.35 2.36
N THR A 761 38.48 41.51 1.69
CA THR A 761 38.81 42.76 2.39
C THR A 761 37.58 43.26 3.18
N GLN A 762 36.40 43.13 2.67
CA GLN A 762 35.15 43.46 3.38
C GLN A 762 35.00 42.65 4.70
N TYR A 763 35.42 41.39 4.70
CA TYR A 763 35.31 40.48 5.85
C TYR A 763 36.64 40.30 6.60
N ALA A 764 37.62 41.15 6.42
CA ALA A 764 38.98 41.00 6.96
C ALA A 764 39.01 40.69 8.48
N ASP A 765 38.16 41.40 9.25
CA ASP A 765 38.04 41.23 10.71
C ASP A 765 37.36 39.88 11.10
N ASP A 766 36.55 39.32 10.23
CA ASP A 766 35.83 38.06 10.47
C ASP A 766 36.59 36.83 9.97
N LEU A 767 37.58 37.01 9.04
CA LEU A 767 38.33 35.88 8.45
C LEU A 767 39.02 35.00 9.49
N PRO A 768 39.62 35.51 10.58
CA PRO A 768 40.22 34.65 11.61
C PRO A 768 39.18 33.75 12.32
N MET A 769 37.93 34.20 12.47
CA MET A 769 36.81 33.39 12.98
C MET A 769 36.40 32.39 11.89
N LEU A 770 36.21 32.84 10.65
CA LEU A 770 35.72 32.03 9.54
C LEU A 770 36.66 30.88 9.23
N PHE A 771 37.99 31.09 9.31
CA PHE A 771 39.02 30.05 9.04
C PHE A 771 39.47 29.33 10.29
N ILE A 772 39.00 29.75 11.47
CA ILE A 772 39.38 29.20 12.80
C ILE A 772 40.93 29.29 13.00
N THR A 773 41.53 30.43 12.66
CA THR A 773 42.96 30.67 12.75
C THR A 773 43.28 31.83 13.68
N SER A 774 44.53 32.03 14.08
CA SER A 774 44.92 33.16 14.94
C SER A 774 44.91 34.46 14.15
N SER A 775 45.41 34.48 12.92
CA SER A 775 45.44 35.69 12.09
C SER A 775 45.31 35.36 10.60
N VAL A 776 44.82 36.33 9.84
CA VAL A 776 44.65 36.22 8.38
C VAL A 776 45.07 37.54 7.74
N ASP A 777 45.87 37.47 6.69
CA ASP A 777 46.21 38.59 5.82
C ASP A 777 45.62 38.42 4.42
N VAL A 778 45.03 39.49 3.89
CA VAL A 778 44.52 39.53 2.54
C VAL A 778 45.57 40.20 1.63
N GLY A 779 46.03 39.48 0.61
CA GLY A 779 47.01 39.99 -0.36
C GLY A 779 46.44 40.14 -1.77
N ALA A 780 47.16 40.82 -2.65
CA ALA A 780 46.83 40.89 -4.05
C ALA A 780 47.42 39.72 -4.84
N SER A 781 46.66 39.19 -5.80
CA SER A 781 47.10 38.19 -6.79
C SER A 781 46.52 38.55 -8.15
N THR A 782 47.22 38.16 -9.21
CA THR A 782 46.75 38.31 -10.61
C THR A 782 46.15 36.99 -11.13
N GLY A 783 46.19 35.93 -10.32
CA GLY A 783 45.56 34.66 -10.66
C GLY A 783 44.06 34.69 -10.54
N GLU A 784 43.38 33.82 -11.29
CA GLU A 784 41.91 33.67 -11.25
C GLU A 784 41.47 33.10 -9.89
N ASP A 785 42.24 32.22 -9.28
CA ASP A 785 41.95 31.56 -8.01
C ASP A 785 42.77 32.13 -6.85
N PRO A 786 42.18 32.22 -5.63
CA PRO A 786 42.93 32.61 -4.45
C PRO A 786 44.13 31.65 -4.14
N ASP A 787 45.34 32.24 -4.00
CA ASP A 787 46.53 31.53 -3.50
C ASP A 787 46.55 31.61 -1.95
N VAL A 788 46.70 30.45 -1.32
CA VAL A 788 46.70 30.33 0.15
C VAL A 788 48.07 29.87 0.66
N ARG A 789 48.65 30.62 1.56
CA ARG A 789 49.87 30.26 2.27
C ARG A 789 49.65 30.18 3.77
N VAL A 790 50.10 29.07 4.35
CA VAL A 790 49.96 28.82 5.79
C VAL A 790 51.35 28.82 6.41
N THR A 791 51.51 29.60 7.48
CA THR A 791 52.73 29.68 8.30
C THR A 791 52.36 29.60 9.78
N PRO A 792 53.30 29.24 10.68
CA PRO A 792 53.03 29.32 12.11
C PRO A 792 52.66 30.74 12.54
N ALA A 793 51.63 30.87 13.39
CA ALA A 793 51.27 32.16 13.96
C ALA A 793 52.33 32.67 14.88
N ARG A 794 52.55 33.97 14.86
CA ARG A 794 53.50 34.69 15.71
C ARG A 794 52.85 35.08 17.05
N GLY A 795 53.64 35.40 18.07
CA GLY A 795 53.18 35.86 19.35
C GLY A 795 53.08 34.77 20.43
N VAL A 796 52.31 35.06 21.47
CA VAL A 796 52.13 34.19 22.63
C VAL A 796 50.74 33.52 22.57
N LYS A 797 50.69 32.24 22.92
CA LYS A 797 49.42 31.49 22.93
C LYS A 797 48.61 31.89 24.17
N CYS A 798 47.41 32.37 23.97
CA CYS A 798 46.45 32.56 25.05
C CYS A 798 46.03 31.23 25.71
N ALA A 799 46.13 31.13 27.02
CA ALA A 799 45.82 29.91 27.78
C ALA A 799 44.35 29.51 27.72
N ARG A 800 43.43 30.45 27.42
CA ARG A 800 41.97 30.20 27.41
C ARG A 800 41.41 30.01 26.00
N CYS A 801 41.64 30.92 25.03
CA CYS A 801 41.09 30.80 23.68
C CYS A 801 42.01 30.11 22.69
N TRP A 802 43.26 29.85 23.07
CA TRP A 802 44.32 29.18 22.34
C TRP A 802 44.80 29.89 21.06
N ARG A 803 44.32 31.13 20.82
CA ARG A 803 44.84 31.97 19.72
C ARG A 803 46.21 32.52 20.11
N TYR A 804 47.07 32.73 19.12
CA TYR A 804 48.35 33.42 19.25
C TYR A 804 48.09 34.92 19.09
N VAL A 805 48.56 35.69 20.02
CA VAL A 805 48.35 37.17 20.17
C VAL A 805 49.69 37.81 20.45
N ASP A 806 49.80 39.14 20.26
CA ASP A 806 51.08 39.85 20.49
C ASP A 806 51.49 39.83 21.95
N ALA A 807 50.58 39.93 22.89
CA ALA A 807 50.84 39.90 24.31
C ALA A 807 49.69 39.21 25.07
N VAL A 808 50.00 38.71 26.24
CA VAL A 808 49.05 38.16 27.24
C VAL A 808 49.27 38.87 28.59
N ALA A 809 48.23 38.85 29.43
CA ALA A 809 48.31 39.39 30.78
C ALA A 809 49.41 38.67 31.63
N THR A 810 50.04 39.40 32.49
CA THR A 810 51.08 38.96 33.44
C THR A 810 50.66 39.05 34.90
N GLU A 811 49.40 39.47 35.18
CA GLU A 811 48.82 39.54 36.51
C GLU A 811 48.49 38.13 37.03
N ASP A 812 48.76 37.86 38.32
CA ASP A 812 48.72 36.51 38.92
C ASP A 812 47.43 35.71 38.60
N ASP A 813 46.28 36.32 38.65
CA ASP A 813 44.98 35.64 38.41
C ASP A 813 44.56 35.64 36.93
N LEU A 814 45.25 36.38 36.05
CA LEU A 814 44.90 36.58 34.66
C LEU A 814 46.07 36.19 33.72
N GLU A 815 47.15 35.66 34.31
CA GLU A 815 48.39 35.29 33.61
C GLU A 815 48.07 34.37 32.39
N GLY A 816 48.68 34.71 31.28
CA GLY A 816 48.53 33.93 30.04
C GLY A 816 47.25 34.21 29.25
N LEU A 817 46.35 35.12 29.69
CA LEU A 817 45.13 35.46 29.00
C LEU A 817 45.34 36.65 28.04
N CYS A 818 44.77 36.61 26.84
CA CYS A 818 44.67 37.77 25.96
C CYS A 818 43.63 38.78 26.49
N ASP A 819 43.66 40.05 26.02
CA ASP A 819 42.78 41.12 26.47
C ASP A 819 41.28 40.71 26.41
N ARG A 820 40.83 40.12 25.30
CA ARG A 820 39.45 39.63 25.17
C ARG A 820 39.09 38.58 26.23
N CYS A 821 40.01 37.69 26.58
CA CYS A 821 39.79 36.70 27.64
C CYS A 821 39.84 37.27 29.04
N VAL A 822 40.67 38.31 29.25
CA VAL A 822 40.66 39.08 30.50
C VAL A 822 39.33 39.74 30.71
N ASP A 823 38.78 40.46 29.72
CA ASP A 823 37.45 41.06 29.79
C ASP A 823 36.36 40.04 30.06
N ALA A 824 36.40 38.90 29.41
CA ALA A 824 35.42 37.84 29.59
C ALA A 824 35.42 37.20 30.97
N VAL A 825 36.58 37.17 31.67
CA VAL A 825 36.74 36.66 33.04
C VAL A 825 36.51 37.76 34.08
N GLY A 826 36.93 39.01 33.77
CA GLY A 826 36.78 40.18 34.65
C GLY A 826 35.33 40.52 34.96
N GLY A 827 34.41 40.40 34.00
CA GLY A 827 32.98 40.57 34.18
C GLY A 827 32.36 39.57 35.17
N ARG A 828 32.95 38.38 35.34
CA ARG A 828 32.52 37.42 36.39
C ARG A 828 32.95 37.81 37.80
N ARG A 829 34.04 38.57 37.94
CA ARG A 829 34.45 39.11 39.25
C ARG A 829 33.50 40.19 39.75
N ALA A 830 33.07 41.12 38.89
CA ALA A 830 32.09 42.15 39.22
C ALA A 830 30.71 41.63 39.62
N ALA A 831 30.29 40.45 39.14
CA ALA A 831 28.99 39.83 39.44
C ALA A 831 29.02 38.95 40.70
N ARG A 832 30.21 38.70 41.31
CA ARG A 832 30.39 37.90 42.55
C ARG A 832 30.68 38.76 43.81
N ILE A 833 30.85 40.07 43.69
CA ILE A 833 30.89 41.04 44.75
C ILE A 833 29.55 41.76 44.86
#